data_9c4d11a5500acbf8d4b47757fcf93878
#
_entry.id   9c4d11a5500acbf8d4b47757fcf93878
#
_cell.length_a   1.000
_cell.length_b   1.000
_cell.length_c   1.000
_cell.angle_alpha   90.00
_cell.angle_beta   90.00
_cell.angle_gamma   90.00
#
_symmetry.space_group_name_H-M   'P 1'
#
loop_
_entity.id
_entity.type
_entity.pdbx_description
1 polymer ?
#
loop_
_entity_poly.entity_id
_entity_poly.type
_entity_poly.pdbx_seq_one_letter_code
_entity_poly.pdbx_strand_id
1 'polypeptide(L)'
;MIDTPATMPAKLPGHSTGPGRPWPMGASFDGEGVNFAVFSAHAERIELCLFSADGRKEVARLTFRDRDGDVWHMHVGGLMPGTLYGFRVHGPYQPEAGHRFNPHKLLLDPYTRQLEGRLRWSDALMGYKVGSPRGDLSFDTRDSAFAMPKSVVVDPSFNWGDDRAPHTALSDTVIYEAHVKGATALHPGVERGQRGSYLGLASAPMLDHLTKLGITAVELLPVQAFMDDRFLVAKGLRNYWGYQTIGFFAPEPRYMSKGSISEFQSMVRRFHTAGIEVILDVVYNHTGEGDANGPTLAFRGLDNRSYYRLADGGRNYINDAGTGNSLNLTHPMVLRMVLDSLRYWVEVMHVDGFRFDLATTLGREAYGFDSNGGFFDAIRQDPVLSRVKLIAEPWDIGPGGYQLGAYPHPFAEWNDKFRDGVRRFWRGDAGMVTDFAKRLLGSAEKFDHSARAATSSVNFITSHDGFTLEDTVSFTVKRNFANGEENRDGHGENHSDNLGIEGPTDDPAIRAARDLRKRNLLATLMLSQGVPMLLAGDEVGQTQAGNNNAYAQDNETSWLNWENRGPGLAEFVALLTALRKQHPVLRQRRFLHGRPRPTDGLMDVIWRRPDGSEPHARDWHDPAFRCICVELRMAAEGRAGADAVFLVFNTGPAQRLTLPKTAPGWCLVLDTTAPALQPARSQPVIDLPAQSVLVFTPIFAAPGGQK
;
A
#
# COMPACT_ATOMS: atom_id res chain seq x y z
N MET A 1 46.45 -13.19 -16.00
CA MET A 1 45.93 -14.47 -15.51
C MET A 1 45.15 -14.16 -14.28
N ILE A 2 43.81 -14.31 -14.33
CA ILE A 2 42.91 -14.10 -13.20
C ILE A 2 42.94 -15.39 -12.43
N ASP A 3 43.45 -15.37 -11.18
CA ASP A 3 43.45 -16.51 -10.29
C ASP A 3 42.03 -17.06 -10.13
N THR A 4 41.79 -18.25 -10.64
CA THR A 4 40.54 -18.99 -10.47
C THR A 4 40.47 -19.43 -9.01
N PRO A 5 39.41 -19.10 -8.26
CA PRO A 5 39.25 -19.61 -6.90
C PRO A 5 39.28 -21.15 -6.94
N ALA A 6 39.92 -21.77 -5.95
CA ALA A 6 40.08 -23.21 -5.83
C ALA A 6 38.71 -23.92 -6.04
N THR A 7 38.64 -24.77 -7.05
CA THR A 7 37.47 -25.58 -7.39
C THR A 7 37.18 -26.51 -6.21
N MET A 8 36.10 -26.28 -5.51
CA MET A 8 35.52 -27.21 -4.54
C MET A 8 35.02 -28.47 -5.26
N PRO A 9 35.02 -29.65 -4.62
CA PRO A 9 34.66 -30.89 -5.27
C PRO A 9 33.23 -30.88 -5.83
N ALA A 10 33.09 -31.28 -7.09
CA ALA A 10 31.85 -31.29 -7.87
C ALA A 10 30.82 -32.37 -7.42
N LYS A 11 31.02 -33.02 -6.29
CA LYS A 11 30.07 -34.04 -5.76
C LYS A 11 29.87 -33.83 -4.26
N LEU A 12 28.62 -33.51 -3.90
CA LEU A 12 28.13 -33.66 -2.54
C LEU A 12 27.95 -35.19 -2.27
N PRO A 13 28.51 -35.75 -1.20
CA PRO A 13 28.22 -37.13 -0.82
C PRO A 13 26.70 -37.30 -0.61
N GLY A 14 26.08 -38.23 -1.34
CA GLY A 14 24.65 -38.55 -1.22
C GLY A 14 23.70 -37.72 -2.11
N HIS A 15 24.20 -36.80 -2.95
CA HIS A 15 23.38 -36.01 -3.87
C HIS A 15 23.75 -36.29 -5.34
N SER A 16 22.73 -36.41 -6.20
CA SER A 16 22.89 -36.53 -7.65
C SER A 16 22.55 -35.21 -8.35
N THR A 17 23.25 -34.87 -9.43
CA THR A 17 22.87 -33.77 -10.31
C THR A 17 22.38 -34.31 -11.64
N GLY A 18 21.29 -33.81 -12.15
CA GLY A 18 20.68 -34.15 -13.42
C GLY A 18 20.22 -32.94 -14.20
N PRO A 19 19.79 -33.14 -15.47
CA PRO A 19 19.13 -32.08 -16.21
C PRO A 19 17.88 -31.67 -15.45
N GLY A 20 17.71 -30.36 -15.20
CA GLY A 20 16.52 -29.83 -14.58
C GLY A 20 15.44 -29.53 -15.62
N ARG A 21 14.47 -28.76 -15.19
CA ARG A 21 13.39 -28.19 -16.02
C ARG A 21 13.49 -26.67 -15.97
N PRO A 22 13.25 -25.93 -17.10
CA PRO A 22 13.29 -24.48 -17.10
C PRO A 22 12.11 -23.84 -16.34
N TRP A 23 11.09 -24.63 -16.00
CA TRP A 23 9.88 -24.21 -15.30
C TRP A 23 9.46 -25.20 -14.23
N PRO A 24 8.87 -24.74 -13.11
CA PRO A 24 8.74 -23.33 -12.71
C PRO A 24 10.09 -22.72 -12.35
N MET A 25 10.18 -21.39 -12.41
CA MET A 25 11.35 -20.62 -12.00
C MET A 25 11.57 -20.71 -10.49
N GLY A 26 12.83 -20.50 -10.06
CA GLY A 26 13.25 -20.61 -8.66
C GLY A 26 13.55 -22.05 -8.23
N ALA A 27 13.55 -22.28 -6.92
CA ALA A 27 13.74 -23.61 -6.31
C ALA A 27 12.40 -24.31 -6.10
N SER A 28 12.22 -25.48 -6.71
CA SER A 28 10.99 -26.28 -6.62
C SER A 28 11.32 -27.68 -6.09
N PHE A 29 10.83 -28.01 -4.89
CA PHE A 29 10.91 -29.34 -4.29
C PHE A 29 9.86 -30.27 -4.92
N ASP A 30 10.27 -31.48 -5.31
CA ASP A 30 9.41 -32.45 -6.00
C ASP A 30 9.27 -33.79 -5.26
N GLY A 31 9.78 -33.88 -4.03
CA GLY A 31 9.74 -35.07 -3.20
C GLY A 31 11.03 -35.92 -3.30
N GLU A 32 11.78 -35.83 -4.39
CA GLU A 32 13.04 -36.57 -4.61
C GLU A 32 14.27 -35.65 -4.54
N GLY A 33 14.06 -34.35 -4.74
CA GLY A 33 15.09 -33.34 -4.76
C GLY A 33 14.54 -31.96 -5.07
N VAL A 34 15.39 -31.10 -5.59
CA VAL A 34 15.03 -29.71 -5.90
C VAL A 34 15.43 -29.35 -7.33
N ASN A 35 14.48 -28.90 -8.11
CA ASN A 35 14.73 -28.26 -9.38
C ASN A 35 15.00 -26.77 -9.18
N PHE A 36 16.14 -26.29 -9.69
CA PHE A 36 16.51 -24.88 -9.71
C PHE A 36 16.41 -24.36 -11.14
N ALA A 37 15.75 -23.23 -11.33
CA ALA A 37 15.66 -22.54 -12.61
C ALA A 37 15.85 -21.04 -12.41
N VAL A 38 16.78 -20.41 -13.13
CA VAL A 38 17.10 -18.99 -13.00
C VAL A 38 17.34 -18.34 -14.36
N PHE A 39 16.77 -17.14 -14.55
CA PHE A 39 16.93 -16.37 -15.78
C PHE A 39 18.23 -15.53 -15.77
N SER A 40 19.01 -15.65 -16.84
CA SER A 40 20.08 -14.70 -17.19
C SER A 40 20.45 -14.84 -18.66
N ALA A 41 20.25 -13.80 -19.44
CA ALA A 41 20.54 -13.79 -20.89
C ALA A 41 22.03 -13.66 -21.17
N HIS A 42 22.78 -12.95 -20.34
CA HIS A 42 24.17 -12.56 -20.60
C HIS A 42 25.19 -13.27 -19.71
N ALA A 43 24.73 -14.17 -18.82
CA ALA A 43 25.65 -15.00 -18.03
C ALA A 43 26.41 -15.98 -18.91
N GLU A 44 27.70 -16.19 -18.61
CA GLU A 44 28.57 -17.18 -19.22
C GLU A 44 28.58 -18.50 -18.43
N ARG A 45 28.37 -18.43 -17.11
CA ARG A 45 28.28 -19.55 -16.19
C ARG A 45 27.51 -19.15 -14.92
N ILE A 46 26.67 -20.04 -14.42
CA ILE A 46 25.99 -19.90 -13.15
C ILE A 46 26.37 -21.06 -12.24
N GLU A 47 26.60 -20.76 -10.96
CA GLU A 47 26.92 -21.73 -9.93
C GLU A 47 25.88 -21.65 -8.82
N LEU A 48 25.26 -22.78 -8.44
CA LEU A 48 24.47 -22.97 -7.25
C LEU A 48 25.40 -23.20 -6.07
N CYS A 49 25.33 -22.35 -5.06
CA CYS A 49 26.05 -22.47 -3.80
C CYS A 49 25.12 -22.99 -2.72
N LEU A 50 25.47 -24.08 -2.06
CA LEU A 50 24.74 -24.66 -0.93
C LEU A 50 25.47 -24.35 0.38
N PHE A 51 24.70 -24.09 1.44
CA PHE A 51 25.25 -23.66 2.73
C PHE A 51 24.92 -24.66 3.85
N SER A 52 25.75 -24.65 4.90
CA SER A 52 25.44 -25.31 6.17
C SER A 52 24.14 -24.78 6.77
N ALA A 53 23.49 -25.54 7.63
CA ALA A 53 22.19 -25.20 8.23
C ALA A 53 22.21 -23.85 9.00
N ASP A 54 23.37 -23.42 9.47
CA ASP A 54 23.56 -22.10 10.11
C ASP A 54 23.88 -20.96 9.12
N GLY A 55 23.91 -21.25 7.82
CA GLY A 55 24.18 -20.30 6.74
C GLY A 55 25.61 -19.74 6.66
N ARG A 56 26.53 -20.23 7.51
CA ARG A 56 27.87 -19.63 7.66
C ARG A 56 28.91 -20.19 6.70
N LYS A 57 28.79 -21.47 6.35
CA LYS A 57 29.77 -22.16 5.50
C LYS A 57 29.14 -22.58 4.18
N GLU A 58 29.77 -22.20 3.06
CA GLU A 58 29.47 -22.76 1.75
C GLU A 58 30.01 -24.22 1.74
N VAL A 59 29.10 -25.19 1.61
CA VAL A 59 29.41 -26.63 1.70
C VAL A 59 29.54 -27.27 0.33
N ALA A 60 28.95 -26.68 -0.69
CA ALA A 60 29.09 -27.16 -2.06
C ALA A 60 28.82 -26.03 -3.06
N ARG A 61 29.40 -26.23 -4.26
CA ARG A 61 29.20 -25.36 -5.42
C ARG A 61 29.00 -26.23 -6.65
N LEU A 62 27.84 -26.09 -7.31
CA LEU A 62 27.41 -26.89 -8.44
C LEU A 62 27.21 -25.99 -9.66
N THR A 63 27.82 -26.34 -10.79
CA THR A 63 27.67 -25.54 -12.01
C THR A 63 26.46 -25.98 -12.80
N PHE A 64 25.59 -25.03 -13.20
CA PHE A 64 24.51 -25.29 -14.15
C PHE A 64 25.09 -25.70 -15.50
N ARG A 65 24.55 -26.75 -16.07
CA ARG A 65 24.98 -27.28 -17.38
C ARG A 65 23.94 -27.12 -18.46
N ASP A 66 22.67 -27.13 -18.04
CA ASP A 66 21.52 -27.09 -18.94
C ASP A 66 20.94 -25.68 -19.00
N ARG A 67 20.59 -25.26 -20.21
CA ARG A 67 20.00 -23.97 -20.51
C ARG A 67 18.97 -24.14 -21.61
N ASP A 68 17.76 -23.58 -21.40
CA ASP A 68 16.70 -23.48 -22.41
C ASP A 68 16.41 -21.99 -22.66
N GLY A 69 16.75 -21.52 -23.85
CA GLY A 69 16.80 -20.09 -24.11
C GLY A 69 17.75 -19.39 -23.13
N ASP A 70 17.20 -18.47 -22.33
CA ASP A 70 17.94 -17.71 -21.32
C ASP A 70 17.69 -18.20 -19.89
N VAL A 71 17.07 -19.35 -19.72
CA VAL A 71 16.80 -19.97 -18.42
C VAL A 71 17.80 -21.09 -18.17
N TRP A 72 18.61 -20.93 -17.15
CA TRP A 72 19.54 -21.95 -16.65
C TRP A 72 18.82 -22.83 -15.67
N HIS A 73 18.98 -24.17 -15.77
CA HIS A 73 18.27 -25.08 -14.89
C HIS A 73 19.13 -26.31 -14.53
N MET A 74 18.81 -26.89 -13.37
CA MET A 74 19.48 -28.09 -12.86
C MET A 74 18.58 -28.72 -11.80
N HIS A 75 18.50 -30.06 -11.79
CA HIS A 75 17.91 -30.83 -10.70
C HIS A 75 19.02 -31.37 -9.78
N VAL A 76 18.82 -31.24 -8.45
CA VAL A 76 19.71 -31.77 -7.43
C VAL A 76 18.91 -32.71 -6.55
N GLY A 77 19.15 -34.04 -6.77
CA GLY A 77 18.49 -35.11 -6.01
C GLY A 77 18.95 -35.16 -4.55
N GLY A 78 18.03 -35.52 -3.64
CA GLY A 78 18.29 -35.63 -2.22
C GLY A 78 18.34 -34.31 -1.42
N LEU A 79 18.15 -33.16 -2.06
CA LEU A 79 17.94 -31.89 -1.33
C LEU A 79 16.51 -31.82 -0.77
N MET A 80 16.39 -31.28 0.42
CA MET A 80 15.13 -31.17 1.16
C MET A 80 14.75 -29.72 1.44
N PRO A 81 13.48 -29.41 1.74
CA PRO A 81 13.06 -28.14 2.31
C PRO A 81 13.91 -27.79 3.54
N GLY A 82 14.22 -26.49 3.68
CA GLY A 82 15.17 -25.97 4.67
C GLY A 82 16.61 -25.85 4.17
N THR A 83 16.93 -26.40 2.98
CA THR A 83 18.25 -26.21 2.37
C THR A 83 18.51 -24.73 2.06
N LEU A 84 19.65 -24.22 2.51
CA LEU A 84 20.08 -22.84 2.30
C LEU A 84 20.94 -22.74 1.04
N TYR A 85 20.63 -21.79 0.16
CA TYR A 85 21.33 -21.64 -1.12
C TYR A 85 21.43 -20.18 -1.58
N GLY A 86 22.20 -19.98 -2.64
CA GLY A 86 22.31 -18.75 -3.43
C GLY A 86 23.07 -19.03 -4.71
N PHE A 87 23.24 -17.98 -5.53
CA PHE A 87 23.91 -18.11 -6.82
C PHE A 87 25.20 -17.29 -6.87
N ARG A 88 26.15 -17.76 -7.70
CA ARG A 88 27.28 -16.96 -8.17
C ARG A 88 27.29 -17.00 -9.69
N VAL A 89 27.43 -15.83 -10.30
CA VAL A 89 27.25 -15.70 -11.74
C VAL A 89 28.50 -15.09 -12.36
N HIS A 90 28.98 -15.74 -13.40
CA HIS A 90 30.11 -15.31 -14.21
C HIS A 90 29.61 -14.70 -15.51
N GLY A 91 30.28 -13.65 -15.96
CA GLY A 91 29.98 -12.93 -17.18
C GLY A 91 30.80 -11.65 -17.24
N PRO A 92 30.58 -10.78 -18.24
CA PRO A 92 31.35 -9.55 -18.41
C PRO A 92 31.11 -8.57 -17.25
N TYR A 93 32.20 -7.96 -16.75
CA TYR A 93 32.14 -6.79 -15.90
C TYR A 93 32.49 -5.57 -16.72
N GLN A 94 31.49 -5.01 -17.38
CA GLN A 94 31.59 -3.86 -18.29
C GLN A 94 30.46 -2.87 -17.97
N PRO A 95 30.59 -2.10 -16.88
CA PRO A 95 29.53 -1.19 -16.44
C PRO A 95 29.11 -0.15 -17.47
N GLU A 96 30.02 0.24 -18.38
CA GLU A 96 29.73 1.14 -19.51
C GLU A 96 28.69 0.55 -20.48
N ALA A 97 28.65 -0.80 -20.60
CA ALA A 97 27.74 -1.52 -21.46
C ALA A 97 26.56 -2.13 -20.65
N GLY A 98 26.46 -1.81 -19.35
CA GLY A 98 25.40 -2.30 -18.46
C GLY A 98 25.63 -3.68 -17.87
N HIS A 99 26.80 -4.29 -18.06
CA HIS A 99 27.12 -5.62 -17.52
C HIS A 99 27.89 -5.49 -16.20
N ARG A 100 27.38 -6.13 -15.13
CA ARG A 100 27.92 -6.03 -13.76
C ARG A 100 28.08 -7.39 -13.08
N PHE A 101 28.38 -8.44 -13.83
CA PHE A 101 28.60 -9.78 -13.27
C PHE A 101 29.84 -9.79 -12.38
N ASN A 102 29.70 -10.43 -11.21
CA ASN A 102 30.84 -10.62 -10.30
C ASN A 102 30.67 -11.92 -9.49
N PRO A 103 31.42 -13.00 -9.81
CA PRO A 103 31.29 -14.30 -9.16
C PRO A 103 31.73 -14.31 -7.69
N HIS A 104 32.37 -13.25 -7.20
CA HIS A 104 32.68 -13.10 -5.78
C HIS A 104 31.47 -12.64 -4.94
N LYS A 105 30.34 -12.28 -5.59
CA LYS A 105 29.13 -11.85 -4.92
C LYS A 105 28.14 -13.01 -4.87
N LEU A 106 27.71 -13.35 -3.64
CA LEU A 106 26.61 -14.28 -3.46
C LEU A 106 25.31 -13.54 -3.77
N LEU A 107 24.47 -14.13 -4.61
CA LEU A 107 23.20 -13.54 -5.06
C LEU A 107 22.02 -14.33 -4.52
N LEU A 108 20.97 -13.62 -4.16
CA LEU A 108 19.66 -14.22 -3.88
C LEU A 108 19.01 -14.71 -5.17
N ASP A 109 18.21 -15.74 -5.05
CA ASP A 109 17.30 -16.14 -6.11
C ASP A 109 16.14 -15.13 -6.21
N PRO A 110 15.88 -14.52 -7.38
CA PRO A 110 14.73 -13.63 -7.58
C PRO A 110 13.37 -14.24 -7.22
N TYR A 111 13.26 -15.59 -7.27
CA TYR A 111 12.06 -16.35 -6.92
C TYR A 111 12.13 -16.95 -5.50
N THR A 112 13.05 -16.50 -4.66
CA THR A 112 13.15 -17.01 -3.28
C THR A 112 11.87 -16.74 -2.50
N ARG A 113 11.32 -17.77 -1.86
CA ARG A 113 10.07 -17.70 -1.08
C ARG A 113 10.29 -17.50 0.41
N GLN A 114 11.52 -17.67 0.87
CA GLN A 114 11.93 -17.44 2.25
C GLN A 114 13.42 -17.08 2.28
N LEU A 115 13.77 -16.19 3.20
CA LEU A 115 15.15 -15.82 3.49
C LEU A 115 15.53 -16.27 4.89
N GLU A 116 16.78 -16.77 5.04
CA GLU A 116 17.41 -17.06 6.32
C GLU A 116 18.56 -16.10 6.57
N GLY A 117 18.60 -15.52 7.77
CA GLY A 117 19.58 -14.51 8.14
C GLY A 117 19.16 -13.09 7.75
N ARG A 118 20.09 -12.15 7.91
CA ARG A 118 19.88 -10.73 7.62
C ARG A 118 21.03 -10.17 6.79
N LEU A 119 20.74 -9.23 5.93
CA LEU A 119 21.78 -8.45 5.25
C LEU A 119 22.62 -7.69 6.29
N ARG A 120 23.93 -7.81 6.19
CA ARG A 120 24.89 -7.06 7.01
C ARG A 120 25.70 -6.14 6.10
N TRP A 121 25.54 -4.84 6.29
CA TRP A 121 26.25 -3.89 5.45
C TRP A 121 27.78 -4.06 5.57
N SER A 122 28.41 -4.23 4.42
CA SER A 122 29.84 -4.35 4.21
C SER A 122 30.19 -3.88 2.80
N ASP A 123 31.36 -3.31 2.64
CA ASP A 123 31.89 -2.97 1.31
C ASP A 123 32.03 -4.19 0.38
N ALA A 124 32.09 -5.40 0.96
CA ALA A 124 32.13 -6.65 0.18
C ALA A 124 30.82 -6.92 -0.59
N LEU A 125 29.71 -6.24 -0.28
CA LEU A 125 28.47 -6.33 -1.04
C LEU A 125 28.52 -5.60 -2.38
N MET A 126 29.45 -4.65 -2.53
CA MET A 126 29.60 -3.90 -3.79
C MET A 126 30.35 -4.75 -4.83
N GLY A 127 29.86 -4.73 -6.08
CA GLY A 127 30.54 -5.38 -7.19
C GLY A 127 31.87 -4.72 -7.55
N TYR A 128 32.04 -3.49 -7.12
CA TYR A 128 33.22 -2.64 -7.32
C TYR A 128 33.97 -2.40 -6.01
N LYS A 129 35.22 -1.97 -6.11
CA LYS A 129 36.08 -1.64 -4.96
C LYS A 129 35.75 -0.24 -4.44
N VAL A 130 35.10 -0.17 -3.27
CA VAL A 130 34.77 1.10 -2.60
C VAL A 130 36.03 1.92 -2.33
N GLY A 131 35.98 3.21 -2.62
CA GLY A 131 37.13 4.12 -2.51
C GLY A 131 38.12 4.07 -3.68
N SER A 132 37.90 3.25 -4.70
CA SER A 132 38.72 3.26 -5.92
C SER A 132 38.54 4.57 -6.68
N PRO A 133 39.63 5.15 -7.25
CA PRO A 133 39.51 6.29 -8.15
C PRO A 133 38.70 6.01 -9.41
N ARG A 134 38.57 4.73 -9.81
CA ARG A 134 37.74 4.29 -10.94
C ARG A 134 36.25 4.11 -10.56
N GLY A 135 35.86 4.36 -9.29
CA GLY A 135 34.51 4.19 -8.84
C GLY A 135 33.97 2.78 -9.15
N ASP A 136 32.75 2.71 -9.65
CA ASP A 136 32.04 1.48 -10.03
C ASP A 136 32.59 0.75 -11.26
N LEU A 137 33.57 1.36 -11.99
CA LEU A 137 34.33 0.70 -13.05
C LEU A 137 35.48 -0.19 -12.52
N SER A 138 35.72 -0.17 -11.21
CA SER A 138 36.66 -1.09 -10.56
C SER A 138 35.96 -2.42 -10.23
N PHE A 139 36.73 -3.46 -9.97
CA PHE A 139 36.21 -4.81 -9.67
C PHE A 139 36.67 -5.23 -8.28
N ASP A 140 35.70 -5.67 -7.46
CA ASP A 140 35.95 -6.15 -6.09
C ASP A 140 35.95 -7.68 -6.03
N THR A 141 36.98 -8.26 -5.43
CA THR A 141 37.19 -9.72 -5.34
C THR A 141 36.84 -10.30 -3.97
N ARG A 142 36.36 -9.48 -3.01
CA ARG A 142 35.97 -9.99 -1.69
C ARG A 142 34.68 -10.81 -1.77
N ASP A 143 34.66 -11.94 -1.06
CA ASP A 143 33.45 -12.75 -0.96
C ASP A 143 32.38 -12.04 -0.11
N SER A 144 31.15 -11.94 -0.63
CA SER A 144 30.05 -11.30 0.08
C SER A 144 29.19 -12.27 0.89
N ALA A 145 29.41 -13.59 0.81
CA ALA A 145 28.52 -14.61 1.37
C ALA A 145 28.27 -14.46 2.88
N PHE A 146 29.26 -13.98 3.64
CA PHE A 146 29.13 -13.75 5.10
C PHE A 146 28.17 -12.62 5.46
N ALA A 147 27.94 -11.71 4.53
CA ALA A 147 27.11 -10.51 4.70
C ALA A 147 25.69 -10.67 4.13
N MET A 148 25.45 -11.71 3.33
CA MET A 148 24.20 -12.00 2.65
C MET A 148 23.28 -12.94 3.45
N PRO A 149 21.96 -12.68 3.50
CA PRO A 149 20.99 -13.72 3.82
C PRO A 149 21.07 -14.83 2.77
N LYS A 150 20.47 -15.97 3.05
CA LYS A 150 20.41 -17.12 2.14
C LYS A 150 18.99 -17.35 1.69
N SER A 151 18.82 -17.73 0.43
CA SER A 151 17.56 -18.29 -0.06
C SER A 151 17.31 -19.63 0.57
N VAL A 152 16.05 -19.95 0.87
CA VAL A 152 15.65 -21.23 1.50
C VAL A 152 14.78 -22.01 0.54
N VAL A 153 15.06 -23.30 0.37
CA VAL A 153 14.14 -24.22 -0.29
C VAL A 153 12.93 -24.43 0.60
N VAL A 154 11.74 -24.10 0.09
CA VAL A 154 10.48 -24.13 0.85
C VAL A 154 9.59 -25.27 0.33
N ASP A 155 8.97 -26.01 1.25
CA ASP A 155 7.75 -26.77 0.96
C ASP A 155 6.56 -25.79 1.00
N PRO A 156 5.88 -25.55 -0.13
CA PRO A 156 4.78 -24.59 -0.18
C PRO A 156 3.49 -25.11 0.46
N SER A 157 3.48 -26.35 0.95
CA SER A 157 2.29 -26.94 1.54
C SER A 157 1.86 -26.18 2.81
N PHE A 158 0.60 -25.81 2.84
CA PHE A 158 -0.05 -25.21 4.00
C PHE A 158 -1.49 -25.71 4.07
N ASN A 159 -1.95 -26.04 5.28
CA ASN A 159 -3.32 -26.46 5.47
C ASN A 159 -4.25 -25.25 5.59
N TRP A 160 -4.84 -24.84 4.49
CA TRP A 160 -5.82 -23.78 4.43
C TRP A 160 -7.19 -24.15 5.04
N GLY A 161 -7.47 -25.47 5.19
CA GLY A 161 -8.76 -25.94 5.70
C GLY A 161 -9.91 -25.52 4.78
N ASP A 162 -10.88 -24.81 5.35
CA ASP A 162 -12.07 -24.27 4.68
C ASP A 162 -11.94 -22.74 4.41
N ASP A 163 -10.72 -22.22 4.28
CA ASP A 163 -10.44 -20.81 3.98
C ASP A 163 -11.20 -20.35 2.73
N ARG A 164 -11.80 -19.18 2.82
CA ARG A 164 -12.53 -18.53 1.73
C ARG A 164 -12.29 -17.03 1.76
N ALA A 165 -11.79 -16.50 0.66
CA ALA A 165 -11.69 -15.07 0.45
C ALA A 165 -13.07 -14.40 0.61
N PRO A 166 -13.16 -13.25 1.30
CA PRO A 166 -14.44 -12.56 1.53
C PRO A 166 -15.12 -12.05 0.26
N HIS A 167 -14.34 -11.70 -0.77
CA HIS A 167 -14.82 -11.12 -2.04
C HIS A 167 -15.74 -9.90 -1.85
N THR A 168 -15.39 -9.02 -0.93
CA THR A 168 -16.12 -7.79 -0.65
C THR A 168 -16.11 -6.88 -1.88
N ALA A 169 -17.28 -6.42 -2.34
CA ALA A 169 -17.34 -5.49 -3.46
C ALA A 169 -16.62 -4.18 -3.12
N LEU A 170 -15.97 -3.54 -4.10
CA LEU A 170 -15.29 -2.25 -3.87
C LEU A 170 -16.21 -1.18 -3.28
N SER A 171 -17.50 -1.17 -3.64
CA SER A 171 -18.50 -0.27 -3.05
C SER A 171 -18.70 -0.48 -1.54
N ASP A 172 -18.48 -1.70 -1.06
CA ASP A 172 -18.66 -2.09 0.33
C ASP A 172 -17.34 -2.13 1.10
N THR A 173 -16.23 -1.86 0.41
CA THR A 173 -14.89 -1.90 0.99
C THR A 173 -14.63 -0.65 1.82
N VAL A 174 -14.07 -0.86 3.01
CA VAL A 174 -13.46 0.13 3.89
C VAL A 174 -12.06 -0.37 4.18
N ILE A 175 -11.04 0.34 3.69
CA ILE A 175 -9.64 -0.05 3.80
C ILE A 175 -9.04 0.51 5.10
N TYR A 176 -8.21 -0.29 5.75
CA TYR A 176 -7.38 0.10 6.89
C TYR A 176 -5.91 -0.10 6.51
N GLU A 177 -5.20 0.99 6.23
CA GLU A 177 -3.77 0.98 5.90
C GLU A 177 -2.96 0.78 7.18
N ALA A 178 -2.12 -0.25 7.25
CA ALA A 178 -1.41 -0.61 8.47
C ALA A 178 0.00 -1.14 8.23
N HIS A 179 0.91 -0.80 9.14
CA HIS A 179 2.24 -1.42 9.22
C HIS A 179 2.20 -2.63 10.16
N VAL A 180 2.64 -3.82 9.69
CA VAL A 180 2.57 -5.08 10.46
C VAL A 180 3.17 -4.93 11.86
N LYS A 181 4.38 -4.37 11.98
CA LYS A 181 5.03 -4.19 13.26
C LYS A 181 4.40 -3.07 14.09
N GLY A 182 4.19 -1.91 13.48
CA GLY A 182 3.72 -0.72 14.19
C GLY A 182 2.35 -0.89 14.81
N ALA A 183 1.45 -1.61 14.16
CA ALA A 183 0.10 -1.81 14.64
C ALA A 183 0.02 -2.52 16.00
N THR A 184 0.97 -3.40 16.32
CA THR A 184 0.88 -4.23 17.53
C THR A 184 2.10 -4.19 18.45
N ALA A 185 3.17 -3.49 18.09
CA ALA A 185 4.42 -3.43 18.89
C ALA A 185 4.17 -3.04 20.35
N LEU A 186 3.24 -2.09 20.59
CA LEU A 186 2.87 -1.60 21.92
C LEU A 186 1.47 -2.06 22.36
N HIS A 187 0.82 -2.98 21.63
CA HIS A 187 -0.57 -3.36 21.94
C HIS A 187 -0.64 -4.19 23.25
N PRO A 188 -1.32 -3.71 24.30
CA PRO A 188 -1.31 -4.37 25.62
C PRO A 188 -2.01 -5.75 25.61
N GLY A 189 -3.04 -5.92 24.79
CA GLY A 189 -3.82 -7.16 24.69
C GLY A 189 -3.19 -8.23 23.79
N VAL A 190 -2.11 -7.92 23.06
CA VAL A 190 -1.39 -8.89 22.20
C VAL A 190 -0.31 -9.59 23.02
N GLU A 191 -0.21 -10.91 22.87
CA GLU A 191 0.84 -11.71 23.51
C GLU A 191 2.23 -11.14 23.18
N ARG A 192 3.06 -10.92 24.21
CA ARG A 192 4.36 -10.25 24.08
C ARG A 192 5.25 -10.85 22.99
N GLY A 193 5.27 -12.19 22.86
CA GLY A 193 6.04 -12.89 21.84
C GLY A 193 5.51 -12.76 20.41
N GLN A 194 4.29 -12.25 20.23
CA GLN A 194 3.67 -12.04 18.92
C GLN A 194 3.55 -10.56 18.53
N ARG A 195 3.85 -9.62 19.44
CA ARG A 195 3.80 -8.19 19.15
C ARG A 195 4.72 -7.84 17.98
N GLY A 196 4.23 -7.03 17.07
CA GLY A 196 4.97 -6.60 15.89
C GLY A 196 5.16 -7.68 14.82
N SER A 197 4.39 -8.77 14.87
CA SER A 197 4.47 -9.88 13.92
C SER A 197 3.16 -10.08 13.15
N TYR A 198 3.20 -10.92 12.09
CA TYR A 198 2.00 -11.35 11.35
C TYR A 198 0.95 -11.95 12.29
N LEU A 199 1.34 -12.82 13.22
CA LEU A 199 0.42 -13.44 14.18
C LEU A 199 -0.14 -12.42 15.18
N GLY A 200 0.63 -11.40 15.54
CA GLY A 200 0.19 -10.31 16.39
C GLY A 200 -0.86 -9.45 15.72
N LEU A 201 -0.66 -9.11 14.43
CA LEU A 201 -1.60 -8.33 13.64
C LEU A 201 -2.95 -9.05 13.47
N ALA A 202 -2.95 -10.38 13.30
CA ALA A 202 -4.16 -11.19 13.23
C ALA A 202 -4.51 -11.86 14.57
N SER A 203 -4.16 -11.24 15.70
CA SER A 203 -4.59 -11.69 17.03
C SER A 203 -6.03 -11.30 17.32
N ALA A 204 -6.69 -12.01 18.23
CA ALA A 204 -8.08 -11.74 18.56
C ALA A 204 -8.35 -10.27 18.97
N PRO A 205 -7.53 -9.59 19.79
CA PRO A 205 -7.74 -8.17 20.10
C PRO A 205 -7.71 -7.24 18.89
N MET A 206 -6.85 -7.52 17.90
CA MET A 206 -6.78 -6.72 16.67
C MET A 206 -7.96 -7.01 15.75
N LEU A 207 -8.34 -8.28 15.57
CA LEU A 207 -9.50 -8.66 14.77
C LEU A 207 -10.78 -8.06 15.35
N ASP A 208 -10.96 -8.10 16.67
CA ASP A 208 -12.09 -7.48 17.37
C ASP A 208 -12.12 -5.97 17.14
N HIS A 209 -10.97 -5.29 17.22
CA HIS A 209 -10.85 -3.86 16.96
C HIS A 209 -11.28 -3.51 15.53
N LEU A 210 -10.69 -4.17 14.54
CA LEU A 210 -10.97 -3.92 13.12
C LEU A 210 -12.44 -4.23 12.76
N THR A 211 -12.99 -5.32 13.30
CA THR A 211 -14.39 -5.70 13.08
C THR A 211 -15.35 -4.67 13.69
N LYS A 212 -15.05 -4.17 14.89
CA LYS A 212 -15.85 -3.11 15.55
C LYS A 212 -15.80 -1.80 14.78
N LEU A 213 -14.67 -1.45 14.19
CA LEU A 213 -14.55 -0.30 13.30
C LEU A 213 -15.33 -0.47 11.99
N GLY A 214 -15.74 -1.68 11.63
CA GLY A 214 -16.39 -1.98 10.34
C GLY A 214 -15.41 -2.06 9.16
N ILE A 215 -14.14 -2.34 9.42
CA ILE A 215 -13.10 -2.55 8.39
C ILE A 215 -13.39 -3.84 7.63
N THR A 216 -13.24 -3.80 6.31
CA THR A 216 -13.46 -4.95 5.43
C THR A 216 -12.21 -5.37 4.65
N ALA A 217 -11.18 -4.54 4.64
CA ALA A 217 -9.88 -4.87 4.06
C ALA A 217 -8.76 -4.21 4.85
N VAL A 218 -7.67 -4.93 5.10
CA VAL A 218 -6.40 -4.34 5.56
C VAL A 218 -5.47 -4.17 4.36
N GLU A 219 -4.88 -2.98 4.22
CA GLU A 219 -3.80 -2.71 3.27
C GLU A 219 -2.50 -2.63 4.04
N LEU A 220 -1.61 -3.60 3.81
CA LEU A 220 -0.38 -3.74 4.57
C LEU A 220 0.76 -3.04 3.85
N LEU A 221 1.46 -2.12 4.53
CA LEU A 221 2.74 -1.59 4.08
C LEU A 221 3.66 -2.76 3.71
N PRO A 222 4.73 -2.54 2.90
CA PRO A 222 5.46 -3.62 2.26
C PRO A 222 5.83 -4.77 3.19
N VAL A 223 5.37 -5.96 2.81
CA VAL A 223 5.66 -7.23 3.48
C VAL A 223 6.57 -8.14 2.67
N GLN A 224 6.92 -7.75 1.45
CA GLN A 224 7.96 -8.40 0.66
C GLN A 224 9.32 -8.13 1.32
N ALA A 225 10.21 -9.12 1.32
CA ALA A 225 11.50 -9.01 2.02
C ALA A 225 12.31 -7.81 1.52
N PHE A 226 12.72 -6.96 2.45
CA PHE A 226 13.39 -5.69 2.18
C PHE A 226 14.66 -5.51 3.02
N MET A 227 15.45 -4.53 2.65
CA MET A 227 16.70 -4.20 3.34
C MET A 227 16.66 -2.82 3.99
N ASP A 228 17.52 -2.63 4.97
CA ASP A 228 17.82 -1.30 5.51
C ASP A 228 18.77 -0.56 4.56
N ASP A 229 18.58 0.72 4.36
CA ASP A 229 19.50 1.55 3.60
C ASP A 229 20.85 1.72 4.34
N ARG A 230 21.95 1.72 3.58
CA ARG A 230 23.28 1.87 4.16
C ARG A 230 23.45 3.14 4.99
N PHE A 231 22.90 4.25 4.49
CA PHE A 231 23.00 5.55 5.17
C PHE A 231 22.16 5.59 6.45
N LEU A 232 21.04 4.88 6.51
CA LEU A 232 20.23 4.73 7.72
C LEU A 232 20.99 3.93 8.78
N VAL A 233 21.55 2.79 8.40
CA VAL A 233 22.33 1.94 9.34
C VAL A 233 23.54 2.70 9.89
N ALA A 234 24.21 3.51 9.07
CA ALA A 234 25.33 4.36 9.52
C ALA A 234 24.91 5.42 10.56
N LYS A 235 23.62 5.81 10.58
CA LYS A 235 23.03 6.73 11.55
C LYS A 235 22.36 6.02 12.74
N GLY A 236 22.42 4.68 12.79
CA GLY A 236 21.71 3.88 13.82
C GLY A 236 20.21 3.75 13.59
N LEU A 237 19.74 4.13 12.40
CA LEU A 237 18.34 4.03 11.98
C LEU A 237 18.07 2.74 11.19
N ARG A 238 16.79 2.44 10.94
CA ARG A 238 16.33 1.30 10.16
C ARG A 238 15.30 1.74 9.13
N ASN A 239 15.23 1.03 8.01
CA ASN A 239 14.10 1.16 7.12
C ASN A 239 12.87 0.52 7.80
N TYR A 240 11.90 1.34 8.19
CA TYR A 240 10.69 0.90 8.89
C TYR A 240 9.57 0.59 7.90
N TRP A 241 9.34 1.43 6.89
CA TRP A 241 8.23 1.22 5.97
C TRP A 241 8.39 0.01 5.05
N GLY A 242 9.63 -0.27 4.58
CA GLY A 242 9.89 -1.46 3.79
C GLY A 242 10.01 -1.28 2.29
N TYR A 243 10.08 -0.06 1.78
CA TYR A 243 10.13 0.21 0.32
C TYR A 243 11.49 -0.06 -0.35
N GLN A 244 12.40 -0.80 0.28
CA GLN A 244 13.69 -1.25 -0.30
C GLN A 244 13.70 -2.76 -0.54
N THR A 245 12.80 -3.23 -1.39
CA THR A 245 12.57 -4.66 -1.64
C THR A 245 13.77 -5.34 -2.29
N ILE A 246 14.09 -6.56 -1.82
CA ILE A 246 15.12 -7.46 -2.36
C ILE A 246 14.60 -8.85 -2.69
N GLY A 247 13.38 -9.20 -2.25
CA GLY A 247 12.79 -10.52 -2.47
C GLY A 247 11.29 -10.43 -2.71
N PHE A 248 10.86 -10.49 -3.98
CA PHE A 248 9.45 -10.27 -4.36
C PHE A 248 8.49 -11.38 -3.95
N PHE A 249 9.00 -12.59 -3.66
CA PHE A 249 8.18 -13.74 -3.29
C PHE A 249 8.26 -14.08 -1.79
N ALA A 250 9.23 -13.53 -1.07
CA ALA A 250 9.46 -13.85 0.34
C ALA A 250 8.76 -12.86 1.26
N PRO A 251 7.93 -13.33 2.22
CA PRO A 251 7.48 -12.47 3.32
C PRO A 251 8.66 -11.98 4.15
N GLU A 252 8.59 -10.73 4.64
CA GLU A 252 9.64 -10.11 5.45
C GLU A 252 9.89 -10.89 6.76
N PRO A 253 11.11 -11.42 6.98
CA PRO A 253 11.40 -12.25 8.15
C PRO A 253 11.31 -11.50 9.50
N ARG A 254 11.45 -10.16 9.51
CA ARG A 254 11.34 -9.35 10.74
C ARG A 254 9.96 -9.41 11.37
N TYR A 255 8.93 -9.77 10.59
CA TYR A 255 7.55 -9.89 11.04
C TYR A 255 7.15 -11.32 11.40
N MET A 256 8.09 -12.27 11.35
CA MET A 256 7.87 -13.65 11.75
C MET A 256 8.30 -13.87 13.21
N SER A 257 7.39 -14.34 14.06
CA SER A 257 7.67 -14.61 15.47
C SER A 257 8.39 -15.96 15.68
N LYS A 258 8.23 -16.90 14.75
CA LYS A 258 8.77 -18.26 14.79
C LYS A 258 9.64 -18.59 13.56
N GLY A 259 9.84 -17.64 12.66
CA GLY A 259 10.67 -17.80 11.47
C GLY A 259 10.07 -18.66 10.36
N SER A 260 8.75 -18.79 10.29
CA SER A 260 8.06 -19.59 9.25
C SER A 260 7.13 -18.75 8.40
N ILE A 261 7.15 -18.94 7.10
CA ILE A 261 6.20 -18.32 6.16
C ILE A 261 4.75 -18.69 6.46
N SER A 262 4.50 -19.81 7.13
CA SER A 262 3.16 -20.22 7.56
C SER A 262 2.51 -19.24 8.54
N GLU A 263 3.29 -18.36 9.17
CA GLU A 263 2.75 -17.27 10.00
C GLU A 263 1.98 -16.24 9.16
N PHE A 264 2.51 -15.89 7.97
CA PHE A 264 1.80 -15.04 7.02
C PHE A 264 0.50 -15.69 6.54
N GLN A 265 0.57 -16.96 6.11
CA GLN A 265 -0.61 -17.71 5.67
C GLN A 265 -1.65 -17.84 6.80
N SER A 266 -1.21 -18.06 8.04
CA SER A 266 -2.09 -18.08 9.21
C SER A 266 -2.73 -16.72 9.49
N MET A 267 -2.02 -15.62 9.27
CA MET A 267 -2.56 -14.26 9.35
C MET A 267 -3.69 -14.08 8.34
N VAL A 268 -3.44 -14.37 7.07
CA VAL A 268 -4.45 -14.22 6.00
C VAL A 268 -5.71 -15.05 6.32
N ARG A 269 -5.56 -16.33 6.67
CA ARG A 269 -6.68 -17.19 7.04
C ARG A 269 -7.51 -16.63 8.20
N ARG A 270 -6.86 -16.03 9.21
CA ARG A 270 -7.57 -15.40 10.34
C ARG A 270 -8.33 -14.16 9.92
N PHE A 271 -7.77 -13.33 9.05
CA PHE A 271 -8.47 -12.17 8.48
C PHE A 271 -9.69 -12.61 7.67
N HIS A 272 -9.56 -13.61 6.80
CA HIS A 272 -10.69 -14.17 6.05
C HIS A 272 -11.80 -14.69 6.97
N THR A 273 -11.44 -15.40 8.05
CA THR A 273 -12.39 -15.88 9.06
C THR A 273 -13.15 -14.72 9.71
N ALA A 274 -12.54 -13.56 9.85
CA ALA A 274 -13.18 -12.33 10.36
C ALA A 274 -13.94 -11.54 9.26
N GLY A 275 -13.94 -12.02 8.01
CA GLY A 275 -14.57 -11.31 6.89
C GLY A 275 -13.75 -10.10 6.39
N ILE A 276 -12.46 -10.09 6.63
CA ILE A 276 -11.54 -9.01 6.27
C ILE A 276 -10.58 -9.50 5.19
N GLU A 277 -10.47 -8.76 4.10
CA GLU A 277 -9.53 -8.99 3.00
C GLU A 277 -8.13 -8.48 3.32
N VAL A 278 -7.12 -9.03 2.67
CA VAL A 278 -5.72 -8.62 2.79
C VAL A 278 -5.22 -8.08 1.46
N ILE A 279 -4.86 -6.80 1.43
CA ILE A 279 -4.26 -6.10 0.30
C ILE A 279 -2.79 -5.85 0.63
N LEU A 280 -1.89 -6.11 -0.30
CA LEU A 280 -0.46 -5.86 -0.11
C LEU A 280 -0.03 -4.61 -0.85
N ASP A 281 0.70 -3.75 -0.17
CA ASP A 281 1.49 -2.71 -0.83
C ASP A 281 2.76 -3.34 -1.39
N VAL A 282 2.92 -3.28 -2.72
CA VAL A 282 3.97 -3.98 -3.45
C VAL A 282 4.85 -3.03 -4.25
N VAL A 283 6.16 -3.26 -4.16
CA VAL A 283 7.18 -2.38 -4.74
C VAL A 283 7.87 -3.10 -5.90
N TYR A 284 7.28 -3.01 -7.10
CA TYR A 284 7.89 -3.58 -8.33
C TYR A 284 8.51 -2.51 -9.22
N ASN A 285 8.42 -1.25 -8.86
CA ASN A 285 8.97 -0.16 -9.65
C ASN A 285 10.49 -0.06 -9.54
N HIS A 286 11.09 -0.47 -8.41
CA HIS A 286 12.52 -0.48 -8.15
C HIS A 286 12.94 -1.61 -7.21
N THR A 287 14.24 -1.71 -6.93
CA THR A 287 14.80 -2.64 -5.94
C THR A 287 15.76 -1.93 -5.00
N GLY A 288 16.02 -2.54 -3.84
CA GLY A 288 16.99 -2.04 -2.86
C GLY A 288 18.45 -2.02 -3.34
N GLU A 289 18.77 -2.48 -4.56
CA GLU A 289 20.12 -2.43 -5.11
C GLU A 289 20.57 -1.01 -5.51
N GLY A 290 19.67 0.00 -5.52
CA GLY A 290 20.00 1.41 -5.75
C GLY A 290 20.65 1.68 -7.13
N ASP A 291 21.44 2.77 -7.23
CA ASP A 291 22.11 3.22 -8.44
C ASP A 291 23.40 2.44 -8.78
N ALA A 292 24.24 2.97 -9.65
CA ALA A 292 25.52 2.39 -10.06
C ALA A 292 26.49 2.13 -8.89
N ASN A 293 26.33 2.83 -7.77
CA ASN A 293 27.13 2.69 -6.56
C ASN A 293 26.46 1.80 -5.49
N GLY A 294 25.32 1.23 -5.80
CA GLY A 294 24.60 0.33 -4.89
C GLY A 294 25.21 -1.07 -4.83
N PRO A 295 24.70 -1.92 -3.92
CA PRO A 295 25.20 -3.28 -3.72
C PRO A 295 24.78 -4.22 -4.85
N THR A 296 25.45 -5.37 -4.93
CA THR A 296 25.14 -6.49 -5.84
C THR A 296 24.57 -7.63 -4.98
N LEU A 297 23.26 -7.80 -4.98
CA LEU A 297 22.55 -8.68 -4.05
C LEU A 297 21.75 -9.78 -4.74
N ALA A 298 21.15 -9.48 -5.90
CA ALA A 298 20.27 -10.37 -6.65
C ALA A 298 20.30 -10.02 -8.15
N PHE A 299 19.40 -9.15 -8.61
CA PHE A 299 19.08 -8.84 -10.00
C PHE A 299 20.30 -8.28 -10.76
N ARG A 300 21.03 -7.34 -10.13
CA ARG A 300 22.24 -6.72 -10.71
C ARG A 300 23.30 -7.74 -11.05
N GLY A 301 23.54 -8.67 -10.15
CA GLY A 301 24.57 -9.70 -10.32
C GLY A 301 24.15 -10.84 -11.24
N LEU A 302 22.83 -11.08 -11.35
CA LEU A 302 22.27 -12.08 -12.26
C LEU A 302 22.28 -11.62 -13.71
N ASP A 303 21.75 -10.42 -13.98
CA ASP A 303 21.79 -9.80 -15.32
C ASP A 303 21.33 -8.34 -15.26
N ASN A 304 22.21 -7.45 -14.87
CA ASN A 304 21.89 -6.03 -14.72
C ASN A 304 21.19 -5.43 -15.96
N ARG A 305 21.66 -5.79 -17.15
CA ARG A 305 21.17 -5.22 -18.42
C ARG A 305 19.73 -5.62 -18.74
N SER A 306 19.31 -6.82 -18.31
CA SER A 306 17.95 -7.31 -18.53
C SER A 306 16.97 -6.82 -17.46
N TYR A 307 17.40 -6.81 -16.18
CA TYR A 307 16.50 -6.49 -15.06
C TYR A 307 16.23 -5.01 -14.89
N TYR A 308 17.14 -4.10 -15.27
CA TYR A 308 16.99 -2.67 -15.02
C TYR A 308 16.81 -1.89 -16.31
N ARG A 309 16.07 -0.79 -16.24
CA ARG A 309 15.98 0.21 -17.29
C ARG A 309 17.27 1.04 -17.30
N LEU A 310 17.96 1.01 -18.40
CA LEU A 310 19.26 1.66 -18.56
C LEU A 310 19.22 2.69 -19.68
N ALA A 311 19.99 3.76 -19.53
CA ALA A 311 20.26 4.80 -20.51
C ALA A 311 21.71 4.78 -20.95
N ASP A 312 22.05 5.60 -21.93
CA ASP A 312 23.43 5.85 -22.41
C ASP A 312 24.19 4.55 -22.78
N GLY A 313 23.52 3.69 -23.54
CA GLY A 313 24.09 2.42 -23.99
C GLY A 313 24.24 1.37 -22.90
N GLY A 314 23.68 1.62 -21.72
CA GLY A 314 23.72 0.72 -20.57
C GLY A 314 24.46 1.28 -19.35
N ARG A 315 25.10 2.46 -19.48
CA ARG A 315 25.95 3.02 -18.42
C ARG A 315 25.16 3.48 -17.19
N ASN A 316 24.05 4.18 -17.39
CA ASN A 316 23.30 4.83 -16.34
C ASN A 316 21.94 4.17 -16.12
N TYR A 317 21.46 4.18 -14.88
CA TYR A 317 20.12 3.71 -14.55
C TYR A 317 19.10 4.83 -14.80
N ILE A 318 17.97 4.46 -15.40
CA ILE A 318 16.77 5.30 -15.37
C ILE A 318 16.21 5.24 -13.95
N ASN A 319 15.87 6.39 -13.37
CA ASN A 319 15.48 6.52 -11.97
C ASN A 319 14.16 7.27 -11.84
N ASP A 320 13.09 6.75 -12.42
CA ASP A 320 11.74 7.33 -12.32
C ASP A 320 11.13 7.13 -10.92
N ALA A 321 11.68 6.19 -10.12
CA ALA A 321 11.26 5.91 -8.76
C ALA A 321 11.92 6.81 -7.69
N GLY A 322 12.99 7.51 -8.01
CA GLY A 322 13.73 8.34 -7.04
C GLY A 322 14.72 7.59 -6.15
N THR A 323 14.77 6.25 -6.24
CA THR A 323 15.56 5.37 -5.34
C THR A 323 16.85 4.88 -5.95
N GLY A 324 17.15 5.26 -7.19
CA GLY A 324 18.39 4.95 -7.89
C GLY A 324 18.25 4.02 -9.09
N ASN A 325 17.19 3.25 -9.20
CA ASN A 325 16.92 2.37 -10.33
C ASN A 325 15.43 2.26 -10.64
N SER A 326 15.12 1.77 -11.83
CA SER A 326 13.77 1.33 -12.22
C SER A 326 13.85 -0.05 -12.83
N LEU A 327 12.94 -0.94 -12.43
CA LEU A 327 12.85 -2.29 -12.98
C LEU A 327 12.40 -2.24 -14.45
N ASN A 328 12.92 -3.14 -15.29
CA ASN A 328 12.65 -3.16 -16.72
C ASN A 328 11.46 -4.07 -17.07
N LEU A 329 10.23 -3.59 -16.85
CA LEU A 329 9.02 -4.36 -17.17
C LEU A 329 8.75 -4.50 -18.67
N THR A 330 9.48 -3.79 -19.54
CA THR A 330 9.42 -4.03 -20.99
C THR A 330 10.16 -5.31 -21.40
N HIS A 331 11.00 -5.87 -20.51
CA HIS A 331 11.67 -7.15 -20.75
C HIS A 331 10.72 -8.30 -20.37
N PRO A 332 10.44 -9.26 -21.30
CA PRO A 332 9.42 -10.31 -21.07
C PRO A 332 9.65 -11.14 -19.81
N MET A 333 10.93 -11.49 -19.50
CA MET A 333 11.25 -12.30 -18.34
C MET A 333 11.14 -11.54 -17.01
N VAL A 334 11.35 -10.22 -17.02
CA VAL A 334 11.15 -9.36 -15.84
C VAL A 334 9.67 -9.15 -15.58
N LEU A 335 8.89 -8.85 -16.63
CA LEU A 335 7.43 -8.78 -16.54
C LEU A 335 6.84 -10.08 -16.04
N ARG A 336 7.30 -11.22 -16.58
CA ARG A 336 6.89 -12.55 -16.13
C ARG A 336 7.18 -12.77 -14.64
N MET A 337 8.37 -12.41 -14.17
CA MET A 337 8.72 -12.53 -12.75
C MET A 337 7.75 -11.75 -11.85
N VAL A 338 7.37 -10.54 -12.25
CA VAL A 338 6.41 -9.72 -11.51
C VAL A 338 5.03 -10.38 -11.49
N LEU A 339 4.55 -10.87 -12.65
CA LEU A 339 3.25 -11.56 -12.72
C LEU A 339 3.26 -12.89 -11.94
N ASP A 340 4.34 -13.66 -12.01
CA ASP A 340 4.49 -14.89 -11.23
C ASP A 340 4.51 -14.60 -9.72
N SER A 341 5.12 -13.49 -9.30
CA SER A 341 5.09 -13.04 -7.91
C SER A 341 3.66 -12.66 -7.48
N LEU A 342 2.95 -11.88 -8.28
CA LEU A 342 1.57 -11.50 -7.99
C LEU A 342 0.65 -12.74 -7.89
N ARG A 343 0.77 -13.71 -8.84
CA ARG A 343 0.02 -14.97 -8.77
C ARG A 343 0.39 -15.78 -7.54
N TYR A 344 1.67 -15.87 -7.17
CA TYR A 344 2.11 -16.55 -5.96
C TYR A 344 1.44 -15.97 -4.70
N TRP A 345 1.39 -14.64 -4.58
CA TRP A 345 0.72 -13.98 -3.46
C TRP A 345 -0.79 -14.27 -3.43
N VAL A 346 -1.45 -14.39 -4.59
CA VAL A 346 -2.88 -14.72 -4.66
C VAL A 346 -3.13 -16.22 -4.46
N GLU A 347 -2.42 -17.10 -5.20
CA GLU A 347 -2.76 -18.54 -5.26
C GLU A 347 -2.16 -19.35 -4.12
N VAL A 348 -1.00 -18.93 -3.57
CA VAL A 348 -0.28 -19.66 -2.52
C VAL A 348 -0.41 -18.97 -1.16
N MET A 349 -0.45 -17.64 -1.14
CA MET A 349 -0.53 -16.84 0.08
C MET A 349 -1.95 -16.30 0.36
N HIS A 350 -2.90 -16.50 -0.59
CA HIS A 350 -4.32 -16.16 -0.51
C HIS A 350 -4.61 -14.68 -0.28
N VAL A 351 -3.79 -13.74 -0.78
CA VAL A 351 -4.10 -12.31 -0.68
C VAL A 351 -5.17 -11.89 -1.67
N ASP A 352 -5.95 -10.86 -1.33
CA ASP A 352 -7.15 -10.42 -2.06
C ASP A 352 -6.91 -9.23 -2.98
N GLY A 353 -5.70 -8.65 -2.94
CA GLY A 353 -5.39 -7.51 -3.80
C GLY A 353 -4.02 -6.92 -3.56
N PHE A 354 -3.74 -5.88 -4.35
CA PHE A 354 -2.47 -5.16 -4.34
C PHE A 354 -2.68 -3.66 -4.46
N ARG A 355 -1.90 -2.91 -3.72
CA ARG A 355 -1.60 -1.50 -3.96
C ARG A 355 -0.21 -1.42 -4.56
N PHE A 356 -0.08 -0.84 -5.73
CA PHE A 356 1.19 -0.72 -6.45
C PHE A 356 1.84 0.62 -6.14
N ASP A 357 2.97 0.56 -5.44
CA ASP A 357 3.84 1.71 -5.18
C ASP A 357 4.33 2.30 -6.49
N LEU A 358 4.27 3.65 -6.62
CA LEU A 358 4.68 4.40 -7.80
C LEU A 358 4.25 3.71 -9.12
N ALA A 359 2.97 3.36 -9.22
CA ALA A 359 2.45 2.53 -10.29
C ALA A 359 2.65 3.11 -11.70
N THR A 360 2.85 4.42 -11.81
CA THR A 360 3.20 5.08 -13.09
C THR A 360 4.46 4.51 -13.70
N THR A 361 5.48 4.19 -12.88
CA THR A 361 6.74 3.57 -13.34
C THR A 361 6.49 2.21 -14.01
N LEU A 362 5.50 1.43 -13.54
CA LEU A 362 5.18 0.10 -14.09
C LEU A 362 4.56 0.17 -15.49
N GLY A 363 3.85 1.27 -15.78
CA GLY A 363 3.23 1.52 -17.08
C GLY A 363 4.12 2.33 -18.05
N ARG A 364 5.38 2.55 -17.74
CA ARG A 364 6.28 3.30 -18.62
C ARG A 364 6.84 2.44 -19.74
N GLU A 365 6.45 2.77 -20.95
CA GLU A 365 6.99 2.27 -22.20
C GLU A 365 8.16 3.17 -22.72
N ALA A 366 8.62 2.93 -23.93
CA ALA A 366 9.76 3.68 -24.50
C ALA A 366 9.51 5.20 -24.63
N TYR A 367 8.24 5.61 -24.71
CA TYR A 367 7.83 7.01 -24.94
C TYR A 367 7.09 7.63 -23.73
N GLY A 368 7.07 6.98 -22.59
CA GLY A 368 6.44 7.46 -21.37
C GLY A 368 5.34 6.51 -20.83
N PHE A 369 4.46 7.03 -19.98
CA PHE A 369 3.36 6.24 -19.44
C PHE A 369 2.33 5.90 -20.52
N ASP A 370 1.94 4.61 -20.57
CA ASP A 370 0.89 4.11 -21.45
C ASP A 370 -0.07 3.21 -20.66
N SER A 371 -1.32 3.62 -20.56
CA SER A 371 -2.38 2.84 -19.89
C SER A 371 -2.74 1.53 -20.61
N ASN A 372 -2.26 1.32 -21.83
CA ASN A 372 -2.35 0.08 -22.60
C ASN A 372 -0.96 -0.57 -22.77
N GLY A 373 0.00 -0.21 -21.94
CA GLY A 373 1.34 -0.81 -21.94
C GLY A 373 1.32 -2.28 -21.50
N GLY A 374 2.43 -2.96 -21.78
CA GLY A 374 2.56 -4.40 -21.58
C GLY A 374 2.22 -4.89 -20.19
N PHE A 375 2.56 -4.15 -19.13
CA PHE A 375 2.20 -4.49 -17.76
C PHE A 375 0.67 -4.49 -17.55
N PHE A 376 -0.03 -3.44 -17.98
CA PHE A 376 -1.48 -3.34 -17.79
C PHE A 376 -2.23 -4.37 -18.61
N ASP A 377 -1.82 -4.63 -19.85
CA ASP A 377 -2.44 -5.66 -20.68
C ASP A 377 -2.23 -7.06 -20.09
N ALA A 378 -1.03 -7.34 -19.60
CA ALA A 378 -0.71 -8.63 -19.00
C ALA A 378 -1.51 -8.90 -17.71
N ILE A 379 -1.63 -7.93 -16.80
CA ILE A 379 -2.36 -8.10 -15.54
C ILE A 379 -3.89 -8.16 -15.76
N ARG A 380 -4.43 -7.39 -16.71
CA ARG A 380 -5.87 -7.31 -16.98
C ARG A 380 -6.43 -8.57 -17.65
N GLN A 381 -5.65 -9.22 -18.49
CA GLN A 381 -6.04 -10.46 -19.16
C GLN A 381 -5.77 -11.73 -18.34
N ASP A 382 -4.98 -11.60 -17.25
CA ASP A 382 -4.63 -12.73 -16.40
C ASP A 382 -5.87 -13.26 -15.65
N PRO A 383 -6.18 -14.58 -15.72
CA PRO A 383 -7.40 -15.14 -15.14
C PRO A 383 -7.43 -15.12 -13.61
N VAL A 384 -6.27 -14.96 -12.95
CA VAL A 384 -6.15 -14.83 -11.49
C VAL A 384 -6.16 -13.36 -11.10
N LEU A 385 -5.25 -12.58 -11.67
CA LEU A 385 -5.00 -11.19 -11.26
C LEU A 385 -6.15 -10.23 -11.63
N SER A 386 -6.89 -10.50 -12.69
CA SER A 386 -8.06 -9.69 -13.07
C SER A 386 -9.24 -9.78 -12.10
N ARG A 387 -9.18 -10.67 -11.10
CA ARG A 387 -10.27 -10.92 -10.13
C ARG A 387 -10.01 -10.36 -8.74
N VAL A 388 -8.79 -9.90 -8.47
CA VAL A 388 -8.41 -9.32 -7.18
C VAL A 388 -8.47 -7.79 -7.23
N LYS A 389 -8.41 -7.14 -6.08
CA LYS A 389 -8.37 -5.68 -6.02
C LYS A 389 -7.02 -5.17 -6.50
N LEU A 390 -7.05 -4.24 -7.46
CA LEU A 390 -5.86 -3.58 -8.01
C LEU A 390 -5.98 -2.08 -7.73
N ILE A 391 -5.05 -1.55 -6.96
CA ILE A 391 -5.01 -0.14 -6.55
C ILE A 391 -3.68 0.44 -7.00
N ALA A 392 -3.71 1.58 -7.69
CA ALA A 392 -2.51 2.27 -8.12
C ALA A 392 -2.22 3.49 -7.25
N GLU A 393 -0.96 3.70 -6.91
CA GLU A 393 -0.45 5.00 -6.59
C GLU A 393 -0.15 5.72 -7.91
N PRO A 394 -0.95 6.75 -8.29
CA PRO A 394 -0.99 7.20 -9.67
C PRO A 394 0.05 8.30 -9.97
N TRP A 395 1.26 8.16 -9.48
CA TRP A 395 2.38 9.07 -9.75
C TRP A 395 3.74 8.38 -9.68
N ASP A 396 4.75 9.05 -10.18
CA ASP A 396 6.17 8.86 -9.96
C ASP A 396 6.91 10.19 -10.15
N ILE A 397 8.23 10.22 -9.98
CA ILE A 397 9.02 11.45 -10.10
C ILE A 397 9.56 11.73 -11.51
N GLY A 398 9.36 10.81 -12.44
CA GLY A 398 9.79 10.96 -13.82
C GLY A 398 8.97 11.97 -14.61
N PRO A 399 9.41 12.36 -15.82
CA PRO A 399 8.66 13.26 -16.68
C PRO A 399 7.24 12.75 -16.97
N GLY A 400 6.21 13.61 -16.78
CA GLY A 400 4.81 13.22 -16.95
C GLY A 400 4.35 12.18 -15.93
N GLY A 401 4.95 12.11 -14.74
CA GLY A 401 4.71 11.05 -13.76
C GLY A 401 3.36 11.10 -13.08
N TYR A 402 2.69 12.24 -13.00
CA TYR A 402 1.38 12.35 -12.37
C TYR A 402 0.25 11.91 -13.31
N GLN A 403 -0.42 10.78 -13.00
CA GLN A 403 -1.36 10.09 -13.87
C GLN A 403 -2.73 9.82 -13.23
N LEU A 404 -3.14 10.59 -12.22
CA LEU A 404 -4.45 10.41 -11.58
C LEU A 404 -5.60 10.47 -12.59
N GLY A 405 -6.39 9.40 -12.67
CA GLY A 405 -7.49 9.22 -13.60
C GLY A 405 -7.11 8.53 -14.91
N ALA A 406 -5.83 8.22 -15.15
CA ALA A 406 -5.36 7.67 -16.42
C ALA A 406 -5.25 6.13 -16.45
N TYR A 407 -5.43 5.45 -15.33
CA TYR A 407 -5.28 4.00 -15.26
C TYR A 407 -6.47 3.26 -15.88
N PRO A 408 -6.23 2.08 -16.48
CA PRO A 408 -7.30 1.32 -17.11
C PRO A 408 -8.19 0.62 -16.06
N HIS A 409 -9.44 0.32 -16.40
CA HIS A 409 -10.26 -0.60 -15.62
C HIS A 409 -9.57 -1.99 -15.53
N PRO A 410 -9.52 -2.69 -14.37
CA PRO A 410 -10.26 -2.45 -13.13
C PRO A 410 -9.50 -1.68 -12.04
N PHE A 411 -8.39 -1.01 -12.34
CA PHE A 411 -7.63 -0.30 -11.33
C PHE A 411 -8.44 0.78 -10.62
N ALA A 412 -8.39 0.79 -9.29
CA ALA A 412 -8.68 1.94 -8.46
C ALA A 412 -7.39 2.74 -8.22
N GLU A 413 -7.51 3.99 -7.79
CA GLU A 413 -6.37 4.88 -7.63
C GLU A 413 -6.45 5.63 -6.30
N TRP A 414 -5.33 5.75 -5.60
CA TRP A 414 -5.22 6.67 -4.48
C TRP A 414 -5.46 8.11 -4.95
N ASN A 415 -6.44 8.79 -4.35
CA ASN A 415 -6.87 10.12 -4.78
C ASN A 415 -6.29 11.23 -3.88
N ASP A 416 -5.11 11.74 -4.23
CA ASP A 416 -4.47 12.87 -3.55
C ASP A 416 -5.31 14.16 -3.63
N LYS A 417 -6.09 14.34 -4.72
CA LYS A 417 -7.00 15.49 -4.84
C LYS A 417 -8.12 15.45 -3.82
N PHE A 418 -8.58 14.24 -3.43
CA PHE A 418 -9.51 14.09 -2.32
C PHE A 418 -8.86 14.55 -1.01
N ARG A 419 -7.69 14.00 -0.68
CA ARG A 419 -6.93 14.36 0.52
C ARG A 419 -6.75 15.88 0.64
N ASP A 420 -6.17 16.48 -0.39
CA ASP A 420 -5.78 17.89 -0.37
C ASP A 420 -7.00 18.81 -0.41
N GLY A 421 -8.00 18.50 -1.23
CA GLY A 421 -9.23 19.27 -1.35
C GLY A 421 -10.04 19.28 -0.06
N VAL A 422 -10.18 18.11 0.59
CA VAL A 422 -10.91 17.98 1.86
C VAL A 422 -10.16 18.66 3.02
N ARG A 423 -8.84 18.51 3.11
CA ARG A 423 -8.03 19.22 4.13
C ARG A 423 -8.16 20.74 3.97
N ARG A 424 -8.02 21.27 2.75
CA ARG A 424 -8.15 22.71 2.46
C ARG A 424 -9.55 23.23 2.73
N PHE A 425 -10.60 22.47 2.41
CA PHE A 425 -11.98 22.84 2.72
C PHE A 425 -12.17 23.01 4.24
N TRP A 426 -11.76 22.02 5.04
CA TRP A 426 -11.90 22.07 6.49
C TRP A 426 -10.93 23.05 7.17
N ARG A 427 -9.78 23.35 6.57
CA ARG A 427 -8.91 24.44 7.00
C ARG A 427 -9.59 25.81 6.82
N GLY A 428 -10.57 25.90 5.94
CA GLY A 428 -11.33 27.10 5.65
C GLY A 428 -10.71 27.97 4.55
N ASP A 429 -9.96 27.37 3.63
CA ASP A 429 -9.45 28.08 2.45
C ASP A 429 -10.59 28.64 1.61
N ALA A 430 -10.38 29.82 1.02
CA ALA A 430 -11.39 30.49 0.22
C ALA A 430 -11.70 29.75 -1.09
N GLY A 431 -12.96 29.68 -1.50
CA GLY A 431 -13.38 29.13 -2.79
C GLY A 431 -13.33 27.60 -2.91
N MET A 432 -13.18 26.87 -1.80
CA MET A 432 -13.01 25.40 -1.83
C MET A 432 -14.31 24.60 -2.03
N VAL A 433 -15.49 25.22 -1.94
CA VAL A 433 -16.77 24.50 -2.01
C VAL A 433 -16.94 23.74 -3.33
N THR A 434 -16.55 24.33 -4.46
CA THR A 434 -16.65 23.68 -5.77
C THR A 434 -15.74 22.45 -5.89
N ASP A 435 -14.50 22.55 -5.42
CA ASP A 435 -13.59 21.41 -5.40
C ASP A 435 -14.09 20.33 -4.44
N PHE A 436 -14.50 20.72 -3.24
CA PHE A 436 -15.08 19.83 -2.24
C PHE A 436 -16.30 19.05 -2.76
N ALA A 437 -17.22 19.71 -3.46
CA ALA A 437 -18.38 19.06 -4.06
C ALA A 437 -17.98 17.96 -5.07
N LYS A 438 -16.94 18.20 -5.87
CA LYS A 438 -16.39 17.17 -6.78
C LYS A 438 -15.82 15.99 -6.00
N ARG A 439 -15.05 16.25 -4.92
CA ARG A 439 -14.46 15.19 -4.07
C ARG A 439 -15.55 14.34 -3.43
N LEU A 440 -16.59 14.99 -2.88
CA LEU A 440 -17.71 14.30 -2.22
C LEU A 440 -18.45 13.32 -3.15
N LEU A 441 -18.53 13.62 -4.44
CA LEU A 441 -19.21 12.78 -5.44
C LEU A 441 -18.26 11.83 -6.20
N GLY A 442 -17.08 11.52 -5.66
CA GLY A 442 -16.16 10.52 -6.23
C GLY A 442 -15.29 11.04 -7.36
N SER A 443 -15.06 12.36 -7.45
CA SER A 443 -14.13 12.97 -8.43
C SER A 443 -14.43 12.58 -9.88
N ALA A 444 -15.70 12.72 -10.31
CA ALA A 444 -16.16 12.31 -11.64
C ALA A 444 -15.33 12.92 -12.78
N GLU A 445 -14.82 14.15 -12.63
CA GLU A 445 -13.97 14.81 -13.62
C GLU A 445 -12.62 14.09 -13.86
N LYS A 446 -12.26 13.16 -12.94
CA LYS A 446 -11.07 12.32 -13.07
C LYS A 446 -11.38 10.90 -13.52
N PHE A 447 -12.52 10.37 -13.11
CA PHE A 447 -12.77 8.94 -13.22
C PHE A 447 -13.99 8.57 -14.09
N ASP A 448 -14.88 9.49 -14.44
CA ASP A 448 -16.08 9.18 -15.22
C ASP A 448 -15.79 9.06 -16.72
N HIS A 449 -14.95 8.10 -17.07
CA HIS A 449 -14.61 7.75 -18.45
C HIS A 449 -14.17 6.27 -18.54
N SER A 450 -14.07 5.72 -19.73
CA SER A 450 -13.49 4.40 -20.00
C SER A 450 -14.08 3.25 -19.15
N ALA A 451 -15.41 3.27 -18.93
CA ALA A 451 -16.17 2.30 -18.13
C ALA A 451 -15.74 2.23 -16.65
N ARG A 452 -15.11 3.26 -16.12
CA ARG A 452 -14.75 3.35 -14.71
C ARG A 452 -15.95 3.71 -13.83
N ALA A 453 -15.85 3.48 -12.56
CA ALA A 453 -16.91 3.71 -11.57
C ALA A 453 -16.46 4.72 -10.49
N ALA A 454 -17.37 5.24 -9.69
CA ALA A 454 -17.03 6.09 -8.56
C ALA A 454 -16.08 5.39 -7.56
N THR A 455 -16.14 4.06 -7.49
CA THR A 455 -15.22 3.22 -6.71
C THR A 455 -13.81 3.13 -7.28
N SER A 456 -13.51 3.76 -8.42
CA SER A 456 -12.12 3.93 -8.89
C SER A 456 -11.34 4.92 -8.02
N SER A 457 -12.02 5.79 -7.26
CA SER A 457 -11.39 6.69 -6.30
C SER A 457 -11.22 6.01 -4.95
N VAL A 458 -9.99 5.75 -4.53
CA VAL A 458 -9.65 5.43 -3.14
C VAL A 458 -9.42 6.74 -2.41
N ASN A 459 -10.34 7.08 -1.53
CA ASN A 459 -10.35 8.34 -0.79
C ASN A 459 -9.61 8.18 0.53
N PHE A 460 -8.76 9.11 0.89
CA PHE A 460 -8.08 9.13 2.18
C PHE A 460 -7.88 10.57 2.65
N ILE A 461 -7.80 10.77 3.96
CA ILE A 461 -7.41 12.03 4.59
C ILE A 461 -5.91 11.99 4.89
N THR A 462 -5.41 10.82 5.28
CA THR A 462 -4.06 10.54 5.75
C THR A 462 -3.63 9.19 5.22
N SER A 463 -2.33 8.98 5.06
CA SER A 463 -1.68 7.72 4.74
C SER A 463 -0.37 7.61 5.52
N HIS A 464 0.35 6.50 5.39
CA HIS A 464 1.69 6.35 5.98
C HIS A 464 2.63 7.49 5.58
N ASP A 465 2.49 8.02 4.36
CA ASP A 465 3.27 9.14 3.81
C ASP A 465 2.54 10.47 4.06
N GLY A 466 3.02 11.23 5.01
CA GLY A 466 2.44 12.50 5.42
C GLY A 466 2.16 12.59 6.92
N PHE A 467 1.40 13.60 7.32
CA PHE A 467 0.91 13.75 8.68
C PHE A 467 -0.19 12.75 9.01
N THR A 468 -0.20 12.23 10.24
CA THR A 468 -1.36 11.54 10.83
C THR A 468 -2.54 12.51 10.97
N LEU A 469 -3.72 11.99 11.28
CA LEU A 469 -4.91 12.83 11.51
C LEU A 469 -4.70 13.78 12.68
N GLU A 470 -4.06 13.35 13.76
CA GLU A 470 -3.71 14.20 14.90
C GLU A 470 -2.71 15.29 14.50
N ASP A 471 -1.68 14.92 13.74
CA ASP A 471 -0.65 15.87 13.30
C ASP A 471 -1.20 16.88 12.29
N THR A 472 -2.16 16.47 11.45
CA THR A 472 -2.84 17.36 10.48
C THR A 472 -3.59 18.49 11.15
N VAL A 473 -4.07 18.31 12.38
CA VAL A 473 -4.76 19.35 13.16
C VAL A 473 -3.90 20.00 14.24
N SER A 474 -2.62 19.60 14.34
CA SER A 474 -1.72 20.02 15.42
C SER A 474 -0.44 20.69 14.93
N PHE A 475 -0.02 20.46 13.69
CA PHE A 475 1.23 20.97 13.14
C PHE A 475 1.01 21.67 11.80
N THR A 476 1.67 22.81 11.61
CA THR A 476 1.74 23.50 10.30
C THR A 476 3.06 23.22 9.59
N VAL A 477 4.10 22.85 10.34
CA VAL A 477 5.44 22.63 9.81
C VAL A 477 5.91 21.23 10.16
N LYS A 478 6.48 20.53 9.18
CA LYS A 478 7.07 19.18 9.38
C LYS A 478 8.27 19.21 10.33
N ARG A 479 8.47 18.10 11.06
CA ARG A 479 9.53 17.93 12.08
C ARG A 479 10.26 16.61 11.91
N ASN A 480 10.92 16.43 10.75
CA ASN A 480 11.59 15.18 10.36
C ASN A 480 13.04 15.08 10.82
N PHE A 481 13.48 15.91 11.77
CA PHE A 481 14.89 15.94 12.22
C PHE A 481 15.41 14.59 12.71
N ALA A 482 14.52 13.75 13.28
CA ALA A 482 14.85 12.40 13.74
C ALA A 482 15.30 11.46 12.62
N ASN A 483 14.95 11.75 11.35
CA ASN A 483 15.37 10.98 10.18
C ASN A 483 16.84 11.24 9.79
N GLY A 484 17.47 12.27 10.39
CA GLY A 484 18.87 12.59 10.12
C GLY A 484 19.12 13.17 8.72
N GLU A 485 18.11 13.81 8.11
CA GLU A 485 18.15 14.44 6.79
C GLU A 485 17.94 15.97 6.85
N GLU A 486 18.18 16.57 8.02
CA GLU A 486 18.08 18.01 8.23
C GLU A 486 16.69 18.58 7.92
N ASN A 487 15.63 17.77 8.12
CA ASN A 487 14.23 18.13 7.83
C ASN A 487 13.96 18.46 6.33
N ARG A 488 14.80 17.97 5.40
CA ARG A 488 14.62 18.17 3.95
C ARG A 488 13.65 17.18 3.32
N ASP A 489 13.59 15.98 3.89
CA ASP A 489 12.76 14.85 3.48
C ASP A 489 11.27 15.08 3.76
N GLY A 490 10.40 14.31 3.10
CA GLY A 490 8.94 14.37 3.22
C GLY A 490 8.31 15.59 2.54
N HIS A 491 6.98 15.63 2.54
CA HIS A 491 6.20 16.66 1.85
C HIS A 491 6.42 18.06 2.44
N GLY A 492 6.52 19.07 1.56
CA GLY A 492 6.56 20.49 1.94
C GLY A 492 5.17 21.06 2.27
N GLU A 493 4.15 20.63 1.52
CA GLU A 493 2.76 21.10 1.65
C GLU A 493 1.91 20.00 2.29
N ASN A 494 1.46 20.21 3.53
CA ASN A 494 0.62 19.24 4.25
C ASN A 494 -0.87 19.61 4.27
N HIS A 495 -1.21 20.83 3.89
CA HIS A 495 -2.56 21.42 3.99
C HIS A 495 -3.18 21.25 5.39
N SER A 496 -2.34 21.29 6.40
CA SER A 496 -2.65 21.15 7.82
C SER A 496 -2.96 22.50 8.48
N ASP A 497 -3.45 22.46 9.72
CA ASP A 497 -3.77 23.65 10.51
C ASP A 497 -3.62 23.32 11.99
N ASN A 498 -2.83 24.09 12.74
CA ASN A 498 -2.58 23.89 14.17
C ASN A 498 -3.66 24.46 15.10
N LEU A 499 -4.67 25.16 14.51
CA LEU A 499 -5.76 25.83 15.25
C LEU A 499 -5.29 26.83 16.30
N GLY A 500 -4.12 27.46 16.04
CA GLY A 500 -3.55 28.54 16.86
C GLY A 500 -2.38 28.16 17.76
N ILE A 501 -2.12 26.88 18.00
CA ILE A 501 -0.98 26.41 18.81
C ILE A 501 -0.26 25.28 18.09
N GLU A 502 1.04 25.45 17.83
CA GLU A 502 1.88 24.46 17.17
C GLU A 502 2.25 23.30 18.12
N GLY A 503 1.86 22.07 17.76
CA GLY A 503 2.13 20.89 18.54
C GLY A 503 1.13 20.63 19.69
N PRO A 504 1.51 19.79 20.67
CA PRO A 504 0.65 19.44 21.81
C PRO A 504 0.27 20.67 22.64
N THR A 505 -0.95 20.67 23.20
CA THR A 505 -1.45 21.76 24.04
C THR A 505 -2.42 21.24 25.11
N ASP A 506 -2.44 21.91 26.26
CA ASP A 506 -3.42 21.67 27.32
C ASP A 506 -4.60 22.66 27.28
N ASP A 507 -4.60 23.59 26.30
CA ASP A 507 -5.72 24.51 26.12
C ASP A 507 -6.99 23.73 25.73
N PRO A 508 -8.04 23.73 26.57
CA PRO A 508 -9.22 22.93 26.32
C PRO A 508 -10.03 23.37 25.10
N ALA A 509 -9.98 24.67 24.74
CA ALA A 509 -10.67 25.20 23.58
C ALA A 509 -10.00 24.75 22.28
N ILE A 510 -8.67 24.79 22.23
CA ILE A 510 -7.91 24.29 21.08
C ILE A 510 -8.07 22.78 20.92
N ARG A 511 -8.00 22.01 22.02
CA ARG A 511 -8.23 20.56 21.99
C ARG A 511 -9.62 20.21 21.48
N ALA A 512 -10.67 20.87 21.98
CA ALA A 512 -12.03 20.67 21.50
C ALA A 512 -12.19 21.01 20.01
N ALA A 513 -11.55 22.08 19.54
CA ALA A 513 -11.55 22.46 18.13
C ALA A 513 -10.82 21.43 17.24
N ARG A 514 -9.68 20.88 17.70
CA ARG A 514 -8.97 19.80 17.02
C ARG A 514 -9.80 18.52 16.94
N ASP A 515 -10.44 18.13 18.03
CA ASP A 515 -11.31 16.95 18.08
C ASP A 515 -12.50 17.08 17.14
N LEU A 516 -13.12 18.26 17.09
CA LEU A 516 -14.18 18.56 16.13
C LEU A 516 -13.67 18.48 14.69
N ARG A 517 -12.51 19.05 14.40
CA ARG A 517 -11.92 19.01 13.05
C ARG A 517 -11.61 17.58 12.61
N LYS A 518 -11.07 16.73 13.50
CA LYS A 518 -10.84 15.29 13.22
C LYS A 518 -12.14 14.58 12.87
N ARG A 519 -13.22 14.81 13.67
CA ARG A 519 -14.54 14.22 13.38
C ARG A 519 -15.11 14.69 12.04
N ASN A 520 -14.95 15.96 11.69
CA ASN A 520 -15.40 16.50 10.41
C ASN A 520 -14.66 15.86 9.21
N LEU A 521 -13.35 15.69 9.32
CA LEU A 521 -12.52 15.03 8.31
C LEU A 521 -12.93 13.55 8.12
N LEU A 522 -13.07 12.80 9.21
CA LEU A 522 -13.51 11.40 9.18
C LEU A 522 -14.94 11.24 8.66
N ALA A 523 -15.86 12.12 9.07
CA ALA A 523 -17.23 12.13 8.55
C ALA A 523 -17.25 12.38 7.05
N THR A 524 -16.46 13.35 6.56
CA THR A 524 -16.34 13.61 5.12
C THR A 524 -15.84 12.40 4.37
N LEU A 525 -14.78 11.73 4.88
CA LEU A 525 -14.24 10.53 4.28
C LEU A 525 -15.30 9.43 4.10
N MET A 526 -16.02 9.12 5.17
CA MET A 526 -16.97 8.01 5.18
C MET A 526 -18.29 8.33 4.46
N LEU A 527 -18.66 9.60 4.33
CA LEU A 527 -19.87 10.05 3.65
C LEU A 527 -19.69 10.30 2.15
N SER A 528 -18.45 10.33 1.66
CA SER A 528 -18.14 10.56 0.24
C SER A 528 -18.33 9.30 -0.61
N GLN A 529 -18.68 9.49 -1.89
CA GLN A 529 -18.64 8.42 -2.89
C GLN A 529 -17.17 8.01 -3.15
N GLY A 530 -16.95 6.74 -3.46
CA GLY A 530 -15.61 6.15 -3.61
C GLY A 530 -15.33 5.11 -2.52
N VAL A 531 -14.08 4.66 -2.42
CA VAL A 531 -13.62 3.67 -1.44
C VAL A 531 -12.87 4.40 -0.33
N PRO A 532 -13.36 4.44 0.92
CA PRO A 532 -12.65 5.10 2.01
C PRO A 532 -11.48 4.25 2.51
N MET A 533 -10.34 4.90 2.74
CA MET A 533 -9.16 4.34 3.40
C MET A 533 -8.84 5.14 4.66
N LEU A 534 -8.68 4.43 5.78
CA LEU A 534 -8.30 4.95 7.09
C LEU A 534 -6.88 4.53 7.41
N LEU A 535 -6.01 5.47 7.80
CA LEU A 535 -4.69 5.17 8.32
C LEU A 535 -4.80 4.57 9.74
N ALA A 536 -4.13 3.47 9.99
CA ALA A 536 -4.03 2.84 11.30
C ALA A 536 -3.52 3.83 12.37
N GLY A 537 -4.30 3.99 13.43
CA GLY A 537 -4.00 4.91 14.50
C GLY A 537 -4.76 6.23 14.45
N ASP A 538 -5.32 6.63 13.32
CA ASP A 538 -6.14 7.86 13.24
C ASP A 538 -7.36 7.77 14.15
N GLU A 539 -7.94 6.57 14.29
CA GLU A 539 -9.09 6.29 15.16
C GLU A 539 -8.75 6.30 16.67
N VAL A 540 -7.47 6.27 17.01
CA VAL A 540 -7.01 6.33 18.41
C VAL A 540 -6.22 7.61 18.72
N GLY A 541 -6.07 8.53 17.75
CA GLY A 541 -5.36 9.79 17.94
C GLY A 541 -3.84 9.66 17.93
N GLN A 542 -3.29 8.75 17.13
CA GLN A 542 -1.86 8.57 16.94
C GLN A 542 -1.21 9.84 16.39
N THR A 543 -0.11 10.25 17.01
CA THR A 543 0.78 11.34 16.54
C THR A 543 2.17 10.81 16.24
N GLN A 544 2.80 11.33 15.20
CA GLN A 544 4.23 11.17 14.91
C GLN A 544 5.02 12.42 15.30
N ALA A 545 4.44 13.26 16.21
CA ALA A 545 5.03 14.50 16.71
C ALA A 545 5.46 15.47 15.61
N GLY A 546 4.69 15.50 14.50
CA GLY A 546 4.93 16.34 13.33
C GLY A 546 5.98 15.77 12.36
N ASN A 547 6.40 14.53 12.52
CA ASN A 547 7.18 13.84 11.48
C ASN A 547 6.22 13.35 10.38
N ASN A 548 6.35 13.90 9.17
CA ASN A 548 5.51 13.54 8.04
C ASN A 548 6.16 12.57 7.06
N ASN A 549 7.27 11.94 7.46
CA ASN A 549 8.03 10.97 6.65
C ASN A 549 8.73 9.94 7.55
N ALA A 550 7.95 9.20 8.33
CA ALA A 550 8.45 8.34 9.39
C ALA A 550 9.09 7.02 8.90
N TYR A 551 9.54 6.97 7.63
CA TYR A 551 10.06 5.77 6.98
C TYR A 551 11.25 5.12 7.68
N ALA A 552 12.01 5.89 8.44
CA ALA A 552 13.20 5.47 9.19
C ALA A 552 12.97 5.34 10.71
N GLN A 553 11.71 5.46 11.18
CA GLN A 553 11.38 5.53 12.61
C GLN A 553 10.80 4.19 13.10
N ASP A 554 11.66 3.17 13.25
CA ASP A 554 11.27 1.89 13.86
C ASP A 554 11.26 1.99 15.39
N ASN A 555 10.40 2.86 15.92
CA ASN A 555 10.29 3.20 17.35
C ASN A 555 8.89 3.75 17.68
N GLU A 556 8.70 4.25 18.89
CA GLU A 556 7.47 4.79 19.44
C GLU A 556 6.89 5.98 18.64
N THR A 557 7.67 6.64 17.78
CA THR A 557 7.16 7.68 16.88
C THR A 557 6.15 7.09 15.89
N SER A 558 6.42 5.89 15.39
CA SER A 558 5.58 5.23 14.36
C SER A 558 4.72 4.09 14.91
N TRP A 559 5.09 3.52 16.08
CA TRP A 559 4.31 2.44 16.67
C TRP A 559 3.05 2.99 17.33
N LEU A 560 1.90 2.35 17.10
CA LEU A 560 0.62 2.81 17.62
C LEU A 560 0.60 2.80 19.15
N ASN A 561 0.27 3.94 19.74
CA ASN A 561 0.11 4.08 21.18
C ASN A 561 -1.32 3.72 21.59
N TRP A 562 -1.50 2.50 22.09
CA TRP A 562 -2.79 1.98 22.51
C TRP A 562 -3.23 2.42 23.90
N GLU A 563 -2.35 3.04 24.70
CA GLU A 563 -2.66 3.48 26.06
C GLU A 563 -3.28 4.88 26.07
N ASN A 564 -2.83 5.78 25.19
CA ASN A 564 -3.30 7.16 25.11
C ASN A 564 -4.38 7.36 24.05
N ARG A 565 -5.41 6.55 24.09
CA ARG A 565 -6.52 6.63 23.11
C ARG A 565 -7.28 7.94 23.28
N GLY A 566 -7.45 8.68 22.20
CA GLY A 566 -8.38 9.80 22.14
C GLY A 566 -9.80 9.34 22.50
N PRO A 567 -10.50 9.97 23.44
CA PRO A 567 -11.81 9.51 23.87
C PRO A 567 -12.84 9.55 22.73
N GLY A 568 -13.48 8.42 22.45
CA GLY A 568 -14.65 8.30 21.57
C GLY A 568 -14.41 8.39 20.07
N LEU A 569 -13.14 8.46 19.59
CA LEU A 569 -12.90 8.59 18.15
C LEU A 569 -13.07 7.26 17.41
N ALA A 570 -12.66 6.15 18.01
CA ALA A 570 -12.90 4.80 17.45
C ALA A 570 -14.39 4.47 17.37
N GLU A 571 -15.15 4.79 18.41
CA GLU A 571 -16.62 4.66 18.44
C GLU A 571 -17.26 5.53 17.36
N PHE A 572 -16.73 6.74 17.14
CA PHE A 572 -17.21 7.62 16.09
C PHE A 572 -16.95 7.06 14.69
N VAL A 573 -15.77 6.48 14.43
CA VAL A 573 -15.47 5.77 13.17
C VAL A 573 -16.42 4.60 12.99
N ALA A 574 -16.65 3.80 14.02
CA ALA A 574 -17.59 2.68 13.97
C ALA A 574 -19.03 3.14 13.64
N LEU A 575 -19.48 4.27 14.20
CA LEU A 575 -20.76 4.87 13.85
C LEU A 575 -20.82 5.27 12.37
N LEU A 576 -19.76 5.91 11.85
CA LEU A 576 -19.69 6.35 10.45
C LEU A 576 -19.70 5.18 9.47
N THR A 577 -18.95 4.12 9.75
CA THR A 577 -18.92 2.90 8.90
C THR A 577 -20.25 2.16 8.94
N ALA A 578 -20.90 2.08 10.11
CA ALA A 578 -22.23 1.52 10.23
C ALA A 578 -23.28 2.33 9.44
N LEU A 579 -23.23 3.67 9.52
CA LEU A 579 -24.08 4.56 8.74
C LEU A 579 -23.87 4.37 7.23
N ARG A 580 -22.61 4.31 6.78
CA ARG A 580 -22.27 4.05 5.37
C ARG A 580 -22.81 2.68 4.92
N LYS A 581 -22.67 1.66 5.75
CA LYS A 581 -23.21 0.30 5.47
C LYS A 581 -24.73 0.29 5.39
N GLN A 582 -25.40 1.02 6.27
CA GLN A 582 -26.87 1.12 6.33
C GLN A 582 -27.45 1.85 5.12
N HIS A 583 -26.72 2.84 4.57
CA HIS A 583 -27.18 3.70 3.49
C HIS A 583 -26.43 3.45 2.18
N PRO A 584 -26.96 2.55 1.29
CA PRO A 584 -26.34 2.25 -0.01
C PRO A 584 -26.14 3.49 -0.90
N VAL A 585 -26.94 4.52 -0.71
CA VAL A 585 -26.81 5.79 -1.43
C VAL A 585 -25.45 6.47 -1.22
N LEU A 586 -24.72 6.18 -0.12
CA LEU A 586 -23.37 6.69 0.16
C LEU A 586 -22.24 5.91 -0.52
N ARG A 587 -22.56 4.78 -1.18
CA ARG A 587 -21.55 3.86 -1.74
C ARG A 587 -21.94 3.33 -3.11
N GLN A 588 -22.45 4.24 -3.95
CA GLN A 588 -22.88 3.90 -5.29
C GLN A 588 -21.68 3.68 -6.22
N ARG A 589 -21.82 2.73 -7.14
CA ARG A 589 -20.81 2.51 -8.20
C ARG A 589 -20.92 3.55 -9.32
N ARG A 590 -22.14 4.05 -9.59
CA ARG A 590 -22.41 5.06 -10.63
C ARG A 590 -22.04 6.44 -10.14
N PHE A 591 -21.54 7.26 -11.03
CA PHE A 591 -21.40 8.69 -10.76
C PHE A 591 -22.77 9.37 -10.73
N LEU A 592 -22.89 10.38 -9.88
CA LEU A 592 -24.10 11.17 -9.70
C LEU A 592 -23.97 12.47 -10.50
N HIS A 593 -24.94 12.74 -11.38
CA HIS A 593 -24.85 13.82 -12.36
C HIS A 593 -25.88 14.96 -12.15
N GLY A 594 -26.74 14.88 -11.15
CA GLY A 594 -27.82 15.86 -10.96
C GLY A 594 -28.84 15.78 -12.10
N ARG A 595 -29.17 14.58 -12.57
CA ARG A 595 -30.15 14.34 -13.63
C ARG A 595 -31.30 13.49 -13.12
N PRO A 596 -32.53 13.67 -13.68
CA PRO A 596 -33.63 12.79 -13.36
C PRO A 596 -33.30 11.34 -13.71
N ARG A 597 -33.52 10.44 -12.76
CA ARG A 597 -33.32 9.00 -12.97
C ARG A 597 -34.41 8.45 -13.91
N PRO A 598 -34.05 7.58 -14.87
CA PRO A 598 -35.02 6.96 -15.77
C PRO A 598 -36.10 6.11 -15.06
N THR A 599 -35.78 5.59 -13.87
CA THR A 599 -36.63 4.65 -13.11
C THR A 599 -37.81 5.32 -12.41
N ASP A 600 -37.64 6.54 -11.90
CA ASP A 600 -38.66 7.22 -11.08
C ASP A 600 -38.76 8.74 -11.33
N GLY A 601 -37.95 9.28 -12.25
CA GLY A 601 -37.91 10.71 -12.56
C GLY A 601 -37.31 11.61 -11.47
N LEU A 602 -36.79 11.04 -10.36
CA LEU A 602 -36.18 11.81 -9.29
C LEU A 602 -34.71 12.13 -9.60
N MET A 603 -34.26 13.30 -9.13
CA MET A 603 -32.86 13.69 -9.20
C MET A 603 -32.01 12.81 -8.26
N ASP A 604 -30.87 12.31 -8.73
CA ASP A 604 -29.94 11.48 -7.95
C ASP A 604 -29.14 12.31 -6.93
N VAL A 605 -28.83 13.59 -7.24
CA VAL A 605 -28.18 14.54 -6.35
C VAL A 605 -28.82 15.92 -6.51
N ILE A 606 -29.08 16.59 -5.37
CA ILE A 606 -29.61 17.95 -5.32
C ILE A 606 -28.77 18.77 -4.35
N TRP A 607 -28.11 19.80 -4.85
CA TRP A 607 -27.35 20.74 -4.04
C TRP A 607 -28.27 21.81 -3.45
N ARG A 608 -28.01 22.21 -2.21
CA ARG A 608 -28.79 23.25 -1.53
C ARG A 608 -27.91 24.18 -0.73
N ARG A 609 -28.38 25.41 -0.59
CA ARG A 609 -27.89 26.39 0.38
C ARG A 609 -28.53 26.12 1.76
N PRO A 610 -27.98 26.69 2.85
CA PRO A 610 -28.59 26.56 4.19
C PRO A 610 -30.04 27.04 4.29
N ASP A 611 -30.46 27.99 3.46
CA ASP A 611 -31.83 28.48 3.41
C ASP A 611 -32.81 27.56 2.67
N GLY A 612 -32.31 26.43 2.15
CA GLY A 612 -33.08 25.42 1.42
C GLY A 612 -33.20 25.67 -0.08
N SER A 613 -32.76 26.82 -0.57
CA SER A 613 -32.73 27.15 -2.02
C SER A 613 -31.58 26.41 -2.73
N GLU A 614 -31.65 26.27 -4.05
CA GLU A 614 -30.55 25.77 -4.84
C GLU A 614 -29.44 26.83 -5.00
N PRO A 615 -28.15 26.45 -5.00
CA PRO A 615 -27.05 27.37 -5.25
C PRO A 615 -27.12 27.94 -6.65
N HIS A 616 -26.96 29.27 -6.79
CA HIS A 616 -26.79 29.91 -8.08
C HIS A 616 -25.37 29.70 -8.63
N ALA A 617 -25.16 29.90 -9.93
CA ALA A 617 -23.85 29.78 -10.55
C ALA A 617 -22.76 30.64 -9.87
N ARG A 618 -23.12 31.84 -9.39
CA ARG A 618 -22.21 32.73 -8.67
C ARG A 618 -21.77 32.18 -7.31
N ASP A 619 -22.63 31.39 -6.61
CA ASP A 619 -22.34 30.89 -5.28
C ASP A 619 -21.17 29.88 -5.33
N TRP A 620 -21.08 29.11 -6.41
CA TRP A 620 -19.98 28.15 -6.63
C TRP A 620 -18.60 28.81 -6.80
N HIS A 621 -18.59 30.10 -7.15
CA HIS A 621 -17.36 30.90 -7.30
C HIS A 621 -17.16 31.90 -6.16
N ASP A 622 -18.11 32.00 -5.21
CA ASP A 622 -18.02 32.92 -4.08
C ASP A 622 -17.02 32.36 -3.04
N PRO A 623 -15.90 33.06 -2.79
CA PRO A 623 -14.92 32.69 -1.78
C PRO A 623 -15.48 32.67 -0.35
N ALA A 624 -16.61 33.39 -0.12
CA ALA A 624 -17.29 33.43 1.17
C ALA A 624 -18.33 32.33 1.36
N PHE A 625 -18.62 31.50 0.33
CA PHE A 625 -19.54 30.40 0.45
C PHE A 625 -18.89 29.25 1.26
N ARG A 626 -19.35 29.06 2.51
CA ARG A 626 -18.73 28.21 3.52
C ARG A 626 -19.59 27.02 3.96
N CYS A 627 -20.81 26.89 3.44
CA CYS A 627 -21.73 25.85 3.81
C CYS A 627 -22.42 25.29 2.58
N ILE A 628 -22.30 23.99 2.37
CA ILE A 628 -22.97 23.27 1.29
C ILE A 628 -23.80 22.13 1.84
N CYS A 629 -25.01 21.99 1.32
CA CYS A 629 -25.90 20.89 1.64
C CYS A 629 -26.15 20.08 0.39
N VAL A 630 -26.27 18.77 0.55
CA VAL A 630 -26.55 17.84 -0.55
C VAL A 630 -27.56 16.79 -0.17
N GLU A 631 -28.55 16.59 -1.01
CA GLU A 631 -29.50 15.49 -0.91
C GLU A 631 -29.12 14.44 -1.94
N LEU A 632 -28.77 13.24 -1.45
CA LEU A 632 -28.45 12.08 -2.28
C LEU A 632 -29.66 11.14 -2.27
N ARG A 633 -30.02 10.60 -3.44
CA ARG A 633 -31.15 9.71 -3.60
C ARG A 633 -30.80 8.52 -4.46
N MET A 634 -31.30 7.34 -4.10
CA MET A 634 -31.17 6.10 -4.86
C MET A 634 -32.54 5.45 -5.03
N ALA A 635 -32.85 4.98 -6.24
CA ALA A 635 -34.01 4.14 -6.48
C ALA A 635 -33.79 2.73 -5.91
N ALA A 636 -34.87 2.00 -5.67
CA ALA A 636 -34.77 0.58 -5.36
C ALA A 636 -34.16 -0.17 -6.57
N GLU A 637 -33.06 -0.88 -6.33
CA GLU A 637 -32.38 -1.71 -7.32
C GLU A 637 -32.13 -3.12 -6.75
N GLY A 638 -32.64 -4.14 -7.42
CA GLY A 638 -32.47 -5.53 -6.98
C GLY A 638 -33.03 -5.79 -5.58
N ARG A 639 -32.10 -6.13 -4.63
CA ARG A 639 -32.47 -6.34 -3.21
C ARG A 639 -32.37 -5.06 -2.36
N ALA A 640 -31.78 -4.00 -2.89
CA ALA A 640 -31.65 -2.72 -2.20
C ALA A 640 -32.95 -1.92 -2.36
N GLY A 641 -33.53 -1.48 -1.25
CA GLY A 641 -34.67 -0.55 -1.24
C GLY A 641 -34.25 0.85 -1.72
N ALA A 642 -35.24 1.71 -1.99
CA ALA A 642 -34.98 3.12 -2.20
C ALA A 642 -34.33 3.73 -0.96
N ASP A 643 -33.31 4.58 -1.16
CA ASP A 643 -32.56 5.21 -0.07
C ASP A 643 -32.30 6.68 -0.36
N ALA A 644 -32.21 7.48 0.70
CA ALA A 644 -31.89 8.91 0.61
C ALA A 644 -31.20 9.38 1.89
N VAL A 645 -30.29 10.34 1.74
CA VAL A 645 -29.69 11.07 2.85
C VAL A 645 -29.59 12.55 2.52
N PHE A 646 -29.66 13.39 3.53
CA PHE A 646 -29.35 14.81 3.41
C PHE A 646 -28.14 15.14 4.27
N LEU A 647 -27.06 15.58 3.62
CA LEU A 647 -25.76 15.85 4.22
C LEU A 647 -25.52 17.36 4.25
N VAL A 648 -24.99 17.87 5.34
CA VAL A 648 -24.65 19.28 5.52
C VAL A 648 -23.20 19.39 5.96
N PHE A 649 -22.42 20.21 5.26
CA PHE A 649 -21.02 20.49 5.56
C PHE A 649 -20.86 22.00 5.75
N ASN A 650 -20.59 22.44 6.97
CA ASN A 650 -20.49 23.84 7.35
C ASN A 650 -19.09 24.17 7.89
N THR A 651 -18.25 24.86 7.12
CA THR A 651 -16.96 25.41 7.57
C THR A 651 -17.07 26.86 8.05
N GLY A 652 -18.28 27.42 8.05
CA GLY A 652 -18.59 28.80 8.46
C GLY A 652 -19.10 28.90 9.90
N PRO A 653 -19.60 30.06 10.28
CA PRO A 653 -20.24 30.31 11.57
C PRO A 653 -21.54 29.54 11.69
N ALA A 654 -22.11 29.52 12.92
CA ALA A 654 -23.44 29.02 13.18
C ALA A 654 -24.50 29.85 12.42
N GLN A 655 -25.51 29.16 11.88
CA GLN A 655 -26.56 29.76 11.08
C GLN A 655 -27.86 28.96 11.12
N ARG A 656 -28.92 29.43 10.46
CA ARG A 656 -30.18 28.67 10.33
C ARG A 656 -30.08 27.69 9.16
N LEU A 657 -30.61 26.49 9.33
CA LEU A 657 -30.71 25.47 8.29
C LEU A 657 -32.19 25.14 8.04
N THR A 658 -32.61 25.26 6.79
CA THR A 658 -33.93 24.84 6.33
C THR A 658 -33.83 23.47 5.66
N LEU A 659 -34.50 22.47 6.21
CA LEU A 659 -34.51 21.11 5.67
C LEU A 659 -35.40 21.01 4.43
N PRO A 660 -35.03 20.16 3.44
CA PRO A 660 -35.88 19.89 2.28
C PRO A 660 -37.25 19.34 2.72
N LYS A 661 -38.29 19.73 2.00
CA LYS A 661 -39.62 19.18 2.27
C LYS A 661 -39.69 17.70 1.90
N THR A 662 -39.96 16.83 2.87
CA THR A 662 -40.20 15.41 2.69
C THR A 662 -41.26 14.96 3.68
N ALA A 663 -42.07 13.98 3.33
CA ALA A 663 -43.07 13.41 4.21
C ALA A 663 -42.65 11.97 4.60
N PRO A 664 -42.65 11.62 5.90
CA PRO A 664 -43.14 12.38 7.05
C PRO A 664 -42.12 13.29 7.75
N GLY A 665 -40.91 13.51 7.20
CA GLY A 665 -39.89 14.40 7.73
C GLY A 665 -38.48 13.77 7.77
N TRP A 666 -37.56 14.48 8.41
CA TRP A 666 -36.15 14.08 8.56
C TRP A 666 -35.83 13.71 10.01
N CYS A 667 -34.96 12.71 10.17
CA CYS A 667 -34.33 12.33 11.43
C CYS A 667 -32.86 12.72 11.40
N LEU A 668 -32.38 13.53 12.33
CA LEU A 668 -30.96 13.79 12.53
C LEU A 668 -30.30 12.55 13.13
N VAL A 669 -29.34 11.97 12.43
CA VAL A 669 -28.65 10.72 12.83
C VAL A 669 -27.18 10.93 13.16
N LEU A 670 -26.59 12.05 12.74
CA LEU A 670 -25.21 12.43 13.04
C LEU A 670 -25.09 13.95 13.19
N ASP A 671 -24.39 14.38 14.24
CA ASP A 671 -23.88 15.74 14.45
C ASP A 671 -22.45 15.65 15.00
N THR A 672 -21.46 16.14 14.25
CA THR A 672 -20.05 16.09 14.66
C THR A 672 -19.73 16.95 15.87
N THR A 673 -20.56 17.91 16.21
CA THR A 673 -20.44 18.70 17.45
C THR A 673 -20.97 17.98 18.67
N ALA A 674 -21.86 17.01 18.47
CA ALA A 674 -22.49 16.21 19.50
C ALA A 674 -22.43 14.70 19.15
N PRO A 675 -21.24 14.06 19.18
CA PRO A 675 -21.04 12.71 18.66
C PRO A 675 -21.85 11.62 19.37
N ALA A 676 -22.32 11.88 20.57
CA ALA A 676 -23.19 10.96 21.34
C ALA A 676 -24.70 11.20 21.11
N LEU A 677 -25.05 11.98 20.07
CA LEU A 677 -26.44 12.28 19.74
C LEU A 677 -27.28 11.00 19.54
N GLN A 678 -28.46 10.96 20.12
CA GLN A 678 -29.44 9.94 19.77
C GLN A 678 -30.30 10.42 18.58
N PRO A 679 -30.58 9.54 17.60
CA PRO A 679 -31.43 9.89 16.47
C PRO A 679 -32.75 10.52 16.89
N ALA A 680 -33.05 11.70 16.33
CA ALA A 680 -34.25 12.45 16.69
C ALA A 680 -34.90 13.10 15.46
N ARG A 681 -36.26 13.16 15.49
CA ARG A 681 -37.02 13.88 14.46
C ARG A 681 -36.69 15.36 14.50
N SER A 682 -36.35 15.91 13.35
CA SER A 682 -35.95 17.33 13.19
C SER A 682 -37.15 18.22 12.85
N GLN A 683 -37.11 19.46 13.33
CA GLN A 683 -37.99 20.50 12.87
C GLN A 683 -37.61 20.93 11.44
N PRO A 684 -38.55 21.54 10.67
CA PRO A 684 -38.25 22.01 9.30
C PRO A 684 -37.12 23.05 9.22
N VAL A 685 -36.90 23.81 10.28
CA VAL A 685 -35.83 24.79 10.43
C VAL A 685 -35.14 24.54 11.77
N ILE A 686 -33.81 24.40 11.74
CA ILE A 686 -32.98 24.15 12.92
C ILE A 686 -31.81 25.12 12.99
N ASP A 687 -31.17 25.21 14.14
CA ASP A 687 -29.88 25.85 14.29
C ASP A 687 -28.76 24.93 13.80
N LEU A 688 -27.98 25.40 12.82
CA LEU A 688 -26.82 24.71 12.28
C LEU A 688 -25.57 25.13 13.06
N PRO A 689 -24.87 24.23 13.74
CA PRO A 689 -23.65 24.59 14.45
C PRO A 689 -22.55 25.06 13.50
N ALA A 690 -21.65 25.90 14.02
CA ALA A 690 -20.42 26.27 13.32
C ALA A 690 -19.50 25.05 13.14
N GLN A 691 -18.71 25.01 12.07
CA GLN A 691 -17.69 23.99 11.84
C GLN A 691 -18.21 22.55 12.01
N SER A 692 -19.33 22.19 11.35
CA SER A 692 -20.04 20.93 11.61
C SER A 692 -20.38 20.13 10.36
N VAL A 693 -20.51 18.83 10.53
CA VAL A 693 -21.17 17.91 9.59
C VAL A 693 -22.44 17.39 10.25
N LEU A 694 -23.58 17.48 9.55
CA LEU A 694 -24.84 16.90 9.96
C LEU A 694 -25.33 15.91 8.90
N VAL A 695 -25.92 14.80 9.36
CA VAL A 695 -26.55 13.78 8.50
C VAL A 695 -27.98 13.57 8.92
N PHE A 696 -28.87 13.68 7.94
CA PHE A 696 -30.29 13.39 8.12
C PHE A 696 -30.72 12.25 7.20
N THR A 697 -31.59 11.38 7.73
CA THR A 697 -32.25 10.31 6.98
C THR A 697 -33.76 10.56 6.94
N PRO A 698 -34.46 10.19 5.85
CA PRO A 698 -35.92 10.35 5.81
C PRO A 698 -36.58 9.43 6.83
N ILE A 699 -37.62 9.95 7.49
CA ILE A 699 -38.50 9.12 8.31
C ILE A 699 -39.41 8.37 7.33
N PHE A 700 -39.28 7.06 7.25
CA PHE A 700 -40.23 6.24 6.48
C PHE A 700 -41.50 6.07 7.28
N ALA A 701 -42.69 6.24 6.65
CA ALA A 701 -43.93 5.79 7.23
C ALA A 701 -43.85 4.27 7.48
N ALA A 702 -44.18 3.83 8.68
CA ALA A 702 -44.31 2.39 8.90
C ALA A 702 -45.23 1.81 7.82
N PRO A 703 -44.89 0.65 7.19
CA PRO A 703 -45.79 0.05 6.22
C PRO A 703 -47.15 -0.08 6.90
N GLY A 704 -48.15 0.65 6.38
CA GLY A 704 -49.48 0.73 6.96
C GLY A 704 -50.03 -0.67 7.10
N GLY A 705 -50.35 -1.06 8.33
CA GLY A 705 -51.17 -2.24 8.55
C GLY A 705 -52.43 -2.05 7.72
N GLN A 706 -52.59 -2.86 6.69
CA GLN A 706 -53.86 -3.00 6.04
C GLN A 706 -54.86 -3.43 7.12
N LYS A 707 -55.82 -2.53 7.43
CA LYS A 707 -57.02 -2.87 8.16
C LYS A 707 -57.93 -3.74 7.31
#